data_cb550337bfafe532277133b969184365
#
_entry.id   cb550337bfafe532277133b969184365
#
_cell.length_a   1.000
_cell.length_b   1.000
_cell.length_c   1.000
_cell.angle_alpha   90.00
_cell.angle_beta   90.00
_cell.angle_gamma   90.00
#
_symmetry.space_group_name_H-M   'P 1'
#
loop_
_entity.id
_entity.type
_entity.pdbx_description
1 polymer ?
#
loop_
_entity_poly.entity_id
_entity_poly.type
_entity_poly.pdbx_seq_one_letter_code
_entity_poly.pdbx_strand_id
1 'polypeptide(L)'
;MKPPPPTRREVVADTLHGVTVADPYRWLEDGDDPEVQQWVADQNRYTRQALDARPDRDAWHERLVALMGLPVVMSAVVRGDRVFTAERLAGADQYVLALRSLDAIASQDSSPAVLFDPALGAADAAVAIDWFEPSPDGTMVALGVSEGGTENSTLQVLVVGPDAGVTVLDDRIPNTRACSVAWEPDGSGFLYTRYPEGDEYHRTVFAHRLGDDPAGDPVVWAEHVTAETWPSVDLSPDGRWVLVHAMVGWSRYDVHVLDRRAPDAGWRDVIAGVEVMSTFSFDAAGTGLIGTTTLDAPKGRVVALPLDGATDPADWTTIVPERDRVLGALTVAGDELLVVATSNAVDSVERWSPDGTLLGAIGDPSGIGVASVVSMSADRTTGRGVIVTVGFDAPFRLWPFSPSSAPESGRHDGKTAGIPPLAVSQVTFPSLDGTTIGMFLIHRADVEPGLDTPTILNGYGGFAIAETPVWSPTIAAWCEQGGLYAIAGLRGGIEHGEEWHDAGRRANKQNVFDDFHAAADWLVATGRTSRERLAIDGRSNGGLLVGAALTQRPDLCAAVSCGVPLLDMIRFPQFLIARLWTDEYGDPDIADEFAWVHAYSPYHHVVEGTAYPATFLWTAEGDTRVDPLHARKMAALLQEASGSIGDRPVLLHQEGRAGHGVGKPVSKKADEQADVMAFFTWQLGIS
;
A
#
# COMPACT_ATOMS: atom_id res chain seq x y z
N MET A 1 10.68 -34.77 -5.70
CA MET A 1 9.51 -34.37 -6.51
C MET A 1 9.64 -34.86 -7.97
N LYS A 2 8.52 -34.85 -8.75
CA LYS A 2 8.63 -34.96 -10.21
C LYS A 2 9.37 -33.72 -10.75
N PRO A 3 10.04 -33.81 -11.93
CA PRO A 3 10.60 -32.62 -12.56
C PRO A 3 9.50 -31.63 -12.93
N PRO A 4 9.82 -30.31 -12.99
CA PRO A 4 8.86 -29.31 -13.45
C PRO A 4 8.45 -29.57 -14.90
N PRO A 5 7.30 -29.01 -15.35
CA PRO A 5 6.89 -29.05 -16.75
C PRO A 5 7.98 -28.48 -17.66
N PRO A 6 8.29 -29.10 -18.81
CA PRO A 6 9.29 -28.57 -19.72
C PRO A 6 8.82 -27.24 -20.30
N THR A 7 9.73 -26.28 -20.40
CA THR A 7 9.45 -24.95 -20.94
C THR A 7 10.26 -24.72 -22.22
N ARG A 8 9.61 -24.26 -23.28
CA ARG A 8 10.25 -23.92 -24.54
C ARG A 8 11.19 -22.71 -24.35
N ARG A 9 12.40 -22.86 -24.86
CA ARG A 9 13.40 -21.77 -24.87
C ARG A 9 13.59 -21.22 -26.26
N GLU A 10 13.68 -19.91 -26.38
CA GLU A 10 13.93 -19.21 -27.65
C GLU A 10 15.26 -18.46 -27.62
N VAL A 11 15.83 -18.23 -28.81
CA VAL A 11 17.01 -17.39 -28.97
C VAL A 11 16.54 -15.96 -29.26
N VAL A 12 16.13 -15.25 -28.22
CA VAL A 12 15.68 -13.86 -28.29
C VAL A 12 16.62 -13.00 -27.45
N ALA A 13 17.03 -11.87 -27.99
CA ALA A 13 17.84 -10.88 -27.28
C ALA A 13 17.59 -9.49 -27.86
N ASP A 14 17.64 -8.49 -27.00
CA ASP A 14 17.66 -7.08 -27.40
C ASP A 14 19.07 -6.50 -27.23
N THR A 15 19.38 -5.45 -27.98
CA THR A 15 20.60 -4.68 -27.76
C THR A 15 20.20 -3.27 -27.33
N LEU A 16 20.42 -2.97 -26.05
CA LEU A 16 20.10 -1.69 -25.42
C LEU A 16 21.39 -1.02 -24.99
N HIS A 17 21.64 0.20 -25.44
CA HIS A 17 22.83 0.98 -25.09
C HIS A 17 24.17 0.22 -25.33
N GLY A 18 24.20 -0.66 -26.34
CA GLY A 18 25.38 -1.49 -26.65
C GLY A 18 25.52 -2.77 -25.82
N VAL A 19 24.62 -3.05 -24.90
CA VAL A 19 24.55 -4.29 -24.11
C VAL A 19 23.52 -5.24 -24.74
N THR A 20 23.93 -6.49 -24.96
CA THR A 20 23.01 -7.54 -25.41
C THR A 20 22.35 -8.20 -24.21
N VAL A 21 21.02 -8.10 -24.13
CA VAL A 21 20.19 -8.64 -23.05
C VAL A 21 19.42 -9.83 -23.61
N ALA A 22 19.71 -11.03 -23.11
CA ALA A 22 19.01 -12.26 -23.51
C ALA A 22 17.66 -12.39 -22.82
N ASP A 23 16.64 -12.82 -23.56
CA ASP A 23 15.29 -13.02 -23.04
C ASP A 23 14.68 -14.33 -23.60
N PRO A 24 15.15 -15.49 -23.15
CA PRO A 24 14.79 -16.77 -23.72
C PRO A 24 13.33 -17.18 -23.52
N TYR A 25 12.61 -16.50 -22.62
CA TYR A 25 11.21 -16.78 -22.29
C TYR A 25 10.28 -15.61 -22.61
N ARG A 26 10.64 -14.75 -23.56
CA ARG A 26 9.81 -13.63 -24.03
C ARG A 26 8.41 -14.04 -24.44
N TRP A 27 8.26 -15.21 -25.03
CA TRP A 27 6.96 -15.74 -25.43
C TRP A 27 5.95 -15.90 -24.29
N LEU A 28 6.42 -15.93 -23.03
CA LEU A 28 5.56 -15.95 -21.84
C LEU A 28 4.98 -14.57 -21.46
N GLU A 29 5.27 -13.52 -22.22
CA GLU A 29 4.75 -12.17 -21.94
C GLU A 29 3.26 -12.04 -22.33
N ASP A 30 2.84 -12.66 -23.44
CA ASP A 30 1.46 -12.62 -23.91
C ASP A 30 0.59 -13.60 -23.10
N GLY A 31 -0.11 -13.09 -22.07
CA GLY A 31 -0.99 -13.88 -21.21
C GLY A 31 -2.22 -14.43 -21.92
N ASP A 32 -2.62 -13.85 -23.05
CA ASP A 32 -3.78 -14.27 -23.84
C ASP A 32 -3.44 -15.35 -24.86
N ASP A 33 -2.15 -15.62 -25.12
CA ASP A 33 -1.72 -16.69 -26.01
C ASP A 33 -2.14 -18.07 -25.43
N PRO A 34 -2.86 -18.90 -26.20
CA PRO A 34 -3.27 -20.24 -25.76
C PRO A 34 -2.12 -21.15 -25.32
N GLU A 35 -0.91 -21.00 -25.88
CA GLU A 35 0.28 -21.76 -25.45
C GLU A 35 0.71 -21.32 -24.03
N VAL A 36 0.68 -20.01 -23.74
CA VAL A 36 0.99 -19.46 -22.41
C VAL A 36 -0.06 -19.91 -21.40
N GLN A 37 -1.34 -19.84 -21.74
CA GLN A 37 -2.42 -20.31 -20.87
C GLN A 37 -2.28 -21.80 -20.55
N GLN A 38 -1.94 -22.64 -21.54
CA GLN A 38 -1.68 -24.06 -21.29
C GLN A 38 -0.46 -24.29 -20.40
N TRP A 39 0.62 -23.53 -20.64
CA TRP A 39 1.83 -23.58 -19.79
C TRP A 39 1.52 -23.19 -18.33
N VAL A 40 0.77 -22.12 -18.11
CA VAL A 40 0.31 -21.69 -16.79
C VAL A 40 -0.53 -22.78 -16.13
N ALA A 41 -1.46 -23.42 -16.86
CA ALA A 41 -2.27 -24.51 -16.34
C ALA A 41 -1.42 -25.70 -15.91
N ASP A 42 -0.34 -26.00 -16.65
CA ASP A 42 0.59 -27.09 -16.31
C ASP A 42 1.44 -26.74 -15.07
N GLN A 43 1.90 -25.48 -14.94
CA GLN A 43 2.62 -24.99 -13.76
C GLN A 43 1.70 -24.99 -12.53
N ASN A 44 0.48 -24.52 -12.65
CA ASN A 44 -0.50 -24.56 -11.55
C ASN A 44 -0.76 -26.02 -11.09
N ARG A 45 -0.90 -26.94 -12.03
CA ARG A 45 -1.08 -28.36 -11.69
C ARG A 45 0.14 -28.95 -10.98
N TYR A 46 1.35 -28.58 -11.43
CA TYR A 46 2.60 -29.01 -10.80
C TYR A 46 2.68 -28.50 -9.36
N THR A 47 2.39 -27.20 -9.16
CA THR A 47 2.38 -26.55 -7.84
C THR A 47 1.32 -27.15 -6.92
N ARG A 48 0.09 -27.36 -7.39
CA ARG A 48 -0.96 -27.99 -6.60
C ARG A 48 -0.57 -29.40 -6.16
N GLN A 49 0.01 -30.23 -7.05
CA GLN A 49 0.49 -31.57 -6.67
C GLN A 49 1.52 -31.54 -5.54
N ALA A 50 2.33 -30.48 -5.46
CA ALA A 50 3.33 -30.32 -4.41
C ALA A 50 2.71 -29.84 -3.09
N LEU A 51 1.85 -28.82 -3.14
CA LEU A 51 1.31 -28.15 -1.95
C LEU A 51 0.11 -28.90 -1.36
N ASP A 52 -0.78 -29.48 -2.18
CA ASP A 52 -1.93 -30.25 -1.70
C ASP A 52 -1.49 -31.57 -1.01
N ALA A 53 -0.27 -32.03 -1.27
CA ALA A 53 0.32 -33.14 -0.57
C ALA A 53 0.86 -32.80 0.83
N ARG A 54 0.82 -31.51 1.24
CA ARG A 54 1.30 -31.10 2.57
C ARG A 54 0.21 -31.30 3.61
N PRO A 55 0.50 -32.04 4.67
CA PRO A 55 -0.52 -32.41 5.67
C PRO A 55 -0.99 -31.23 6.52
N ASP A 56 -0.20 -30.16 6.59
CA ASP A 56 -0.44 -28.97 7.40
C ASP A 56 -1.14 -27.84 6.64
N ARG A 57 -1.27 -27.94 5.30
CA ARG A 57 -1.89 -26.90 4.47
C ARG A 57 -3.33 -26.55 4.89
N ASP A 58 -4.14 -27.59 5.14
CA ASP A 58 -5.53 -27.39 5.54
C ASP A 58 -5.63 -26.73 6.93
N ALA A 59 -4.74 -27.10 7.86
CA ALA A 59 -4.68 -26.47 9.18
C ALA A 59 -4.28 -24.98 9.08
N TRP A 60 -3.31 -24.64 8.22
CA TRP A 60 -2.98 -23.25 7.91
C TRP A 60 -4.18 -22.51 7.32
N HIS A 61 -4.86 -23.09 6.35
CA HIS A 61 -6.04 -22.48 5.73
C HIS A 61 -7.15 -22.21 6.75
N GLU A 62 -7.53 -23.20 7.55
CA GLU A 62 -8.56 -23.04 8.59
C GLU A 62 -8.19 -21.93 9.58
N ARG A 63 -6.91 -21.89 10.01
CA ARG A 63 -6.45 -20.86 10.96
C ARG A 63 -6.45 -19.46 10.33
N LEU A 64 -5.97 -19.35 9.11
CA LEU A 64 -5.94 -18.06 8.38
C LEU A 64 -7.36 -17.56 8.10
N VAL A 65 -8.30 -18.41 7.71
CA VAL A 65 -9.72 -18.03 7.56
C VAL A 65 -10.27 -17.49 8.89
N ALA A 66 -9.97 -18.15 10.02
CA ALA A 66 -10.43 -17.69 11.33
C ALA A 66 -9.85 -16.31 11.70
N LEU A 67 -8.56 -16.08 11.45
CA LEU A 67 -7.89 -14.80 11.74
C LEU A 67 -8.28 -13.70 10.75
N MET A 68 -8.38 -14.02 9.46
CA MET A 68 -8.87 -13.11 8.44
C MET A 68 -10.35 -12.80 8.61
N GLY A 69 -11.13 -13.67 9.24
CA GLY A 69 -12.53 -13.44 9.58
C GLY A 69 -12.75 -12.45 10.74
N LEU A 70 -11.70 -11.96 11.40
CA LEU A 70 -11.83 -10.89 12.39
C LEU A 70 -12.28 -9.59 11.72
N PRO A 71 -13.09 -8.75 12.40
CA PRO A 71 -13.49 -7.47 11.85
C PRO A 71 -12.28 -6.55 11.70
N VAL A 72 -12.29 -5.73 10.63
CA VAL A 72 -11.24 -4.75 10.31
C VAL A 72 -11.89 -3.44 9.91
N VAL A 73 -11.38 -2.32 10.40
CA VAL A 73 -11.72 -0.97 9.92
C VAL A 73 -10.50 -0.40 9.21
N MET A 74 -10.63 -0.08 7.92
CA MET A 74 -9.53 0.42 7.09
C MET A 74 -9.46 1.94 7.06
N SER A 75 -10.62 2.59 6.99
CA SER A 75 -10.71 4.05 6.91
C SER A 75 -12.00 4.55 7.55
N ALA A 76 -11.96 5.80 7.98
CA ALA A 76 -13.11 6.49 8.53
C ALA A 76 -13.13 7.95 8.06
N VAL A 77 -14.29 8.44 7.65
CA VAL A 77 -14.52 9.84 7.26
C VAL A 77 -15.67 10.41 8.10
N VAL A 78 -15.40 11.54 8.78
CA VAL A 78 -16.35 12.18 9.70
C VAL A 78 -17.05 13.34 9.01
N ARG A 79 -18.38 13.41 9.18
CA ARG A 79 -19.24 14.53 8.77
C ARG A 79 -20.25 14.81 9.88
N GLY A 80 -20.06 15.86 10.66
CA GLY A 80 -20.83 16.11 11.88
C GLY A 80 -20.63 14.97 12.91
N ASP A 81 -21.73 14.31 13.30
CA ASP A 81 -21.70 13.11 14.16
C ASP A 81 -21.64 11.79 13.37
N ARG A 82 -21.76 11.85 12.04
CA ARG A 82 -21.75 10.68 11.17
C ARG A 82 -20.33 10.26 10.86
N VAL A 83 -20.03 8.96 11.01
CA VAL A 83 -18.74 8.35 10.71
C VAL A 83 -18.95 7.27 9.65
N PHE A 84 -18.52 7.56 8.43
CA PHE A 84 -18.52 6.62 7.32
C PHE A 84 -17.24 5.77 7.38
N THR A 85 -17.39 4.45 7.29
CA THR A 85 -16.25 3.54 7.41
C THR A 85 -16.20 2.55 6.26
N ALA A 86 -15.01 2.32 5.71
CA ALA A 86 -14.74 1.10 4.96
C ALA A 86 -14.30 0.04 5.96
N GLU A 87 -15.15 -0.96 6.19
CA GLU A 87 -14.87 -1.99 7.17
C GLU A 87 -15.28 -3.38 6.68
N ARG A 88 -14.58 -4.38 7.15
CA ARG A 88 -14.98 -5.77 6.95
C ARG A 88 -15.58 -6.31 8.24
N LEU A 89 -16.83 -6.74 8.16
CA LEU A 89 -17.54 -7.31 9.28
C LEU A 89 -17.00 -8.70 9.63
N ALA A 90 -17.27 -9.14 10.86
CA ALA A 90 -16.84 -10.47 11.31
C ALA A 90 -17.38 -11.57 10.38
N GLY A 91 -16.49 -12.39 9.84
CA GLY A 91 -16.81 -13.48 8.92
C GLY A 91 -17.20 -13.06 7.50
N ALA A 92 -17.16 -11.76 7.17
CA ALA A 92 -17.42 -11.29 5.82
C ALA A 92 -16.20 -11.48 4.91
N ASP A 93 -16.46 -11.74 3.63
CA ASP A 93 -15.44 -11.98 2.62
C ASP A 93 -14.94 -10.68 1.99
N GLN A 94 -15.74 -9.60 2.02
CA GLN A 94 -15.44 -8.29 1.44
C GLN A 94 -15.67 -7.15 2.44
N TYR A 95 -15.11 -5.99 2.12
CA TYR A 95 -15.36 -4.74 2.82
C TYR A 95 -16.72 -4.18 2.43
N VAL A 96 -17.39 -3.58 3.41
CA VAL A 96 -18.65 -2.84 3.24
C VAL A 96 -18.43 -1.37 3.51
N LEU A 97 -19.25 -0.51 2.93
CA LEU A 97 -19.40 0.87 3.39
C LEU A 97 -20.44 0.87 4.51
N ALA A 98 -20.06 1.40 5.67
CA ALA A 98 -20.90 1.43 6.83
C ALA A 98 -20.98 2.81 7.48
N LEU A 99 -22.01 3.04 8.27
CA LEU A 99 -22.26 4.26 9.02
C LEU A 99 -22.25 3.97 10.51
N ARG A 100 -21.52 4.79 11.26
CA ARG A 100 -21.50 4.83 12.72
C ARG A 100 -21.79 6.24 13.22
N SER A 101 -22.03 6.43 14.52
CA SER A 101 -22.03 7.73 15.16
C SER A 101 -20.80 7.87 16.05
N LEU A 102 -20.25 9.08 16.16
CA LEU A 102 -19.12 9.36 17.07
C LEU A 102 -19.47 9.01 18.52
N ASP A 103 -20.70 9.32 18.96
CA ASP A 103 -21.15 9.02 20.31
C ASP A 103 -21.29 7.51 20.55
N ALA A 104 -21.72 6.74 19.54
CA ALA A 104 -21.77 5.29 19.63
C ALA A 104 -20.38 4.64 19.68
N ILE A 105 -19.41 5.18 18.95
CA ILE A 105 -18.00 4.74 19.06
C ILE A 105 -17.46 5.01 20.47
N ALA A 106 -17.70 6.21 21.01
CA ALA A 106 -17.24 6.60 22.34
C ALA A 106 -17.88 5.74 23.45
N SER A 107 -19.16 5.34 23.30
CA SER A 107 -19.85 4.47 24.26
C SER A 107 -19.56 2.97 24.09
N GLN A 108 -18.80 2.58 23.07
CA GLN A 108 -18.50 1.18 22.67
C GLN A 108 -19.76 0.35 22.30
N ASP A 109 -20.87 1.00 22.03
CA ASP A 109 -22.17 0.39 21.66
C ASP A 109 -22.44 0.61 20.16
N SER A 110 -21.49 0.24 19.30
CA SER A 110 -21.57 0.59 17.89
C SER A 110 -21.59 -0.62 16.97
N SER A 111 -22.78 -1.21 16.78
CA SER A 111 -23.00 -1.99 15.55
C SER A 111 -23.13 -1.02 14.37
N PRO A 112 -22.34 -1.18 13.29
CA PRO A 112 -22.46 -0.33 12.11
C PRO A 112 -23.76 -0.57 11.36
N ALA A 113 -24.34 0.49 10.78
CA ALA A 113 -25.37 0.35 9.77
C ALA A 113 -24.69 0.18 8.40
N VAL A 114 -24.92 -0.93 7.72
CA VAL A 114 -24.34 -1.18 6.39
C VAL A 114 -25.11 -0.33 5.36
N LEU A 115 -24.37 0.52 4.65
CA LEU A 115 -24.90 1.37 3.59
C LEU A 115 -24.76 0.71 2.20
N PHE A 116 -23.64 0.01 1.98
CA PHE A 116 -23.40 -0.71 0.74
C PHE A 116 -22.60 -1.98 1.04
N ASP A 117 -23.14 -3.11 0.59
CA ASP A 117 -22.48 -4.41 0.68
C ASP A 117 -22.28 -4.95 -0.74
N PRO A 118 -21.04 -5.04 -1.23
CA PRO A 118 -20.76 -5.53 -2.58
C PRO A 118 -21.15 -7.00 -2.78
N ALA A 119 -21.32 -7.77 -1.72
CA ALA A 119 -21.77 -9.17 -1.81
C ALA A 119 -23.27 -9.29 -2.14
N LEU A 120 -24.05 -8.22 -1.91
CA LEU A 120 -25.49 -8.21 -2.22
C LEU A 120 -25.71 -7.87 -3.70
N GLY A 121 -26.01 -8.86 -4.52
CA GLY A 121 -26.38 -8.67 -5.94
C GLY A 121 -25.40 -9.22 -6.96
N ALA A 122 -24.26 -9.73 -6.56
CA ALA A 122 -23.26 -10.32 -7.44
C ALA A 122 -23.02 -11.79 -7.09
N ALA A 123 -23.82 -12.69 -7.65
CA ALA A 123 -23.76 -14.12 -7.30
C ALA A 123 -22.41 -14.79 -7.68
N ASP A 124 -21.65 -14.23 -8.63
CA ASP A 124 -20.40 -14.82 -9.13
C ASP A 124 -19.25 -13.81 -9.38
N ALA A 125 -19.47 -12.50 -9.22
CA ALA A 125 -18.43 -11.50 -9.43
C ALA A 125 -17.82 -11.09 -8.08
N ALA A 126 -16.47 -11.11 -7.97
CA ALA A 126 -15.76 -10.52 -6.85
C ALA A 126 -15.85 -8.99 -6.94
N VAL A 127 -16.94 -8.42 -6.46
CA VAL A 127 -17.16 -6.96 -6.43
C VAL A 127 -16.50 -6.38 -5.20
N ALA A 128 -15.84 -5.23 -5.32
CA ALA A 128 -15.16 -4.55 -4.23
C ALA A 128 -15.44 -3.05 -4.25
N ILE A 129 -15.43 -2.43 -3.06
CA ILE A 129 -15.35 -0.98 -2.89
C ILE A 129 -13.88 -0.61 -2.92
N ASP A 130 -13.48 0.25 -3.86
CA ASP A 130 -12.10 0.70 -3.96
C ASP A 130 -11.85 2.00 -3.19
N TRP A 131 -12.83 2.90 -3.17
CA TRP A 131 -12.77 4.18 -2.48
C TRP A 131 -14.19 4.74 -2.22
N PHE A 132 -14.30 5.69 -1.30
CA PHE A 132 -15.54 6.42 -1.04
C PHE A 132 -15.25 7.82 -0.50
N GLU A 133 -16.16 8.78 -0.78
CA GLU A 133 -16.10 10.15 -0.28
C GLU A 133 -17.52 10.68 0.05
N PRO A 134 -17.84 10.94 1.33
CA PRO A 134 -19.12 11.51 1.72
C PRO A 134 -19.20 13.00 1.39
N SER A 135 -20.43 13.48 1.05
CA SER A 135 -20.71 14.90 0.89
C SER A 135 -20.46 15.68 2.19
N PRO A 136 -20.25 17.01 2.15
CA PRO A 136 -19.95 17.82 3.33
C PRO A 136 -21.00 17.71 4.45
N ASP A 137 -22.28 17.56 4.09
CA ASP A 137 -23.40 17.39 5.03
C ASP A 137 -23.65 15.91 5.42
N GLY A 138 -22.89 14.98 4.83
CA GLY A 138 -23.01 13.54 5.08
C GLY A 138 -24.31 12.91 4.57
N THR A 139 -25.09 13.57 3.70
CA THR A 139 -26.34 13.02 3.16
C THR A 139 -26.14 12.19 1.89
N MET A 140 -24.98 12.29 1.25
CA MET A 140 -24.61 11.51 0.08
C MET A 140 -23.20 10.93 0.21
N VAL A 141 -22.93 9.88 -0.58
CA VAL A 141 -21.59 9.28 -0.68
C VAL A 141 -21.32 8.93 -2.14
N ALA A 142 -20.23 9.46 -2.69
CA ALA A 142 -19.64 8.94 -3.91
C ALA A 142 -18.74 7.74 -3.56
N LEU A 143 -18.85 6.64 -4.30
CA LEU A 143 -18.00 5.45 -4.10
C LEU A 143 -17.61 4.83 -5.43
N GLY A 144 -16.39 4.30 -5.51
CA GLY A 144 -15.89 3.52 -6.64
C GLY A 144 -16.04 2.03 -6.39
N VAL A 145 -16.62 1.33 -7.35
CA VAL A 145 -16.86 -0.11 -7.30
C VAL A 145 -16.21 -0.78 -8.50
N SER A 146 -15.41 -1.83 -8.26
CA SER A 146 -14.77 -2.63 -9.30
C SER A 146 -15.09 -4.12 -9.17
N GLU A 147 -14.79 -4.88 -10.23
CA GLU A 147 -14.99 -6.32 -10.29
C GLU A 147 -13.67 -7.06 -10.52
N GLY A 148 -13.58 -8.29 -10.02
CA GLY A 148 -12.45 -9.18 -10.26
C GLY A 148 -11.10 -8.74 -9.66
N GLY A 149 -11.10 -7.71 -8.81
CA GLY A 149 -9.88 -7.13 -8.23
C GLY A 149 -9.08 -6.26 -9.21
N THR A 150 -9.71 -5.81 -10.30
CA THR A 150 -9.06 -4.99 -11.34
C THR A 150 -8.78 -3.56 -10.90
N GLU A 151 -9.44 -3.07 -9.84
CA GLU A 151 -9.41 -1.68 -9.39
C GLU A 151 -9.94 -0.67 -10.42
N ASN A 152 -10.47 -1.13 -11.56
CA ASN A 152 -11.08 -0.27 -12.59
C ASN A 152 -12.49 0.11 -12.15
N SER A 153 -12.56 1.11 -11.28
CA SER A 153 -13.79 1.51 -10.61
C SER A 153 -14.75 2.25 -11.55
N THR A 154 -16.04 2.00 -11.32
CA THR A 154 -17.14 2.87 -11.74
C THR A 154 -17.66 3.62 -10.53
N LEU A 155 -17.66 4.96 -10.61
CA LEU A 155 -18.24 5.83 -9.59
C LEU A 155 -19.77 5.68 -9.57
N GLN A 156 -20.31 5.58 -8.36
CA GLN A 156 -21.75 5.59 -8.04
C GLN A 156 -22.01 6.58 -6.92
N VAL A 157 -23.26 7.06 -6.82
CA VAL A 157 -23.66 7.97 -5.74
C VAL A 157 -24.81 7.34 -4.93
N LEU A 158 -24.63 7.32 -3.62
CA LEU A 158 -25.64 6.89 -2.65
C LEU A 158 -26.22 8.13 -1.94
N VAL A 159 -27.55 8.18 -1.79
CA VAL A 159 -28.25 9.09 -0.86
C VAL A 159 -28.50 8.34 0.43
N VAL A 160 -28.09 8.91 1.56
CA VAL A 160 -28.14 8.29 2.89
C VAL A 160 -29.07 9.05 3.79
N GLY A 161 -30.22 8.45 4.09
CA GLY A 161 -31.23 9.01 4.97
C GLY A 161 -30.80 9.10 6.45
N PRO A 162 -31.64 9.75 7.29
CA PRO A 162 -31.36 9.89 8.73
C PRO A 162 -31.32 8.56 9.48
N ASP A 163 -32.08 7.58 9.02
CA ASP A 163 -32.18 6.21 9.54
C ASP A 163 -31.24 5.22 8.84
N ALA A 164 -30.23 5.73 8.15
CA ALA A 164 -29.29 4.97 7.31
C ALA A 164 -29.95 4.22 6.13
N GLY A 165 -31.18 4.56 5.76
CA GLY A 165 -31.79 4.08 4.52
C GLY A 165 -31.05 4.61 3.30
N VAL A 166 -30.82 3.77 2.30
CA VAL A 166 -30.00 4.10 1.13
C VAL A 166 -30.83 4.10 -0.16
N THR A 167 -30.63 5.11 -0.99
CA THR A 167 -31.09 5.18 -2.38
C THR A 167 -29.89 5.38 -3.29
N VAL A 168 -29.77 4.59 -4.34
CA VAL A 168 -28.69 4.71 -5.34
C VAL A 168 -29.18 5.61 -6.46
N LEU A 169 -28.41 6.66 -6.80
CA LEU A 169 -28.71 7.51 -7.95
C LEU A 169 -28.35 6.82 -9.27
N ASP A 170 -28.82 7.36 -10.38
CA ASP A 170 -28.57 6.81 -11.71
C ASP A 170 -27.17 7.17 -12.26
N ASP A 171 -26.48 8.11 -11.61
CA ASP A 171 -25.15 8.55 -12.00
C ASP A 171 -24.14 7.38 -11.97
N ARG A 172 -23.50 7.13 -13.12
CA ARG A 172 -22.50 6.07 -13.31
C ARG A 172 -21.35 6.61 -14.14
N ILE A 173 -20.18 6.77 -13.52
CA ILE A 173 -18.99 7.31 -14.18
C ILE A 173 -17.88 6.25 -14.21
N PRO A 174 -17.55 5.71 -15.37
CA PRO A 174 -16.45 4.74 -15.50
C PRO A 174 -15.08 5.41 -15.46
N ASN A 175 -14.02 4.60 -15.45
CA ASN A 175 -12.60 5.03 -15.49
C ASN A 175 -12.19 5.88 -14.28
N THR A 176 -12.73 5.57 -13.11
CA THR A 176 -12.49 6.30 -11.85
C THR A 176 -11.59 5.52 -10.88
N ARG A 177 -10.60 4.79 -11.40
CA ARG A 177 -9.60 4.10 -10.60
C ARG A 177 -8.90 5.09 -9.66
N ALA A 178 -8.83 4.76 -8.35
CA ALA A 178 -8.25 5.61 -7.31
C ALA A 178 -8.66 7.09 -7.46
N CYS A 179 -9.96 7.33 -7.62
CA CYS A 179 -10.52 8.65 -7.88
C CYS A 179 -10.42 9.55 -6.65
N SER A 180 -10.08 10.82 -6.89
CA SER A 180 -10.29 11.89 -5.92
C SER A 180 -11.62 12.58 -6.22
N VAL A 181 -12.41 12.84 -5.19
CA VAL A 181 -13.72 13.51 -5.30
C VAL A 181 -13.76 14.69 -4.33
N ALA A 182 -14.15 15.87 -4.83
CA ALA A 182 -14.40 17.06 -4.02
C ALA A 182 -15.83 17.57 -4.28
N TRP A 183 -16.71 17.36 -3.30
CA TRP A 183 -18.12 17.75 -3.40
C TRP A 183 -18.32 19.25 -3.43
N GLU A 184 -19.25 19.73 -4.26
CA GLU A 184 -19.77 21.10 -4.13
C GLU A 184 -20.41 21.28 -2.75
N PRO A 185 -20.24 22.46 -2.11
CA PRO A 185 -20.75 22.67 -0.76
C PRO A 185 -22.26 22.49 -0.60
N ASP A 186 -23.03 22.71 -1.69
CA ASP A 186 -24.48 22.54 -1.73
C ASP A 186 -24.94 21.12 -2.10
N GLY A 187 -23.99 20.20 -2.35
CA GLY A 187 -24.26 18.83 -2.74
C GLY A 187 -24.80 18.65 -4.17
N SER A 188 -24.80 19.70 -5.01
CA SER A 188 -25.37 19.65 -6.37
C SER A 188 -24.52 18.85 -7.37
N GLY A 189 -23.28 18.51 -7.01
CA GLY A 189 -22.32 17.80 -7.83
C GLY A 189 -20.95 17.73 -7.16
N PHE A 190 -19.92 17.44 -7.93
CA PHE A 190 -18.55 17.32 -7.42
C PHE A 190 -17.50 17.52 -8.52
N LEU A 191 -16.30 17.87 -8.13
CA LEU A 191 -15.10 17.71 -8.95
C LEU A 191 -14.56 16.30 -8.72
N TYR A 192 -14.03 15.67 -9.77
CA TYR A 192 -13.51 14.31 -9.67
C TYR A 192 -12.41 14.03 -10.68
N THR A 193 -11.59 13.01 -10.41
CA THR A 193 -10.53 12.58 -11.33
C THR A 193 -10.96 11.36 -12.14
N ARG A 194 -10.65 11.38 -13.43
CA ARG A 194 -10.94 10.30 -14.37
C ARG A 194 -9.84 10.24 -15.42
N TYR A 195 -9.55 9.06 -15.96
CA TYR A 195 -8.71 8.93 -17.13
C TYR A 195 -9.50 8.62 -18.39
N PRO A 196 -8.91 8.90 -19.60
CA PRO A 196 -9.56 8.66 -20.88
C PRO A 196 -9.93 7.19 -21.07
N GLU A 197 -10.93 6.92 -21.89
CA GLU A 197 -11.31 5.55 -22.25
C GLU A 197 -10.15 4.85 -22.98
N GLY A 198 -9.75 3.67 -22.48
CA GLY A 198 -8.67 2.88 -23.04
C GLY A 198 -7.26 3.41 -22.74
N ASP A 199 -7.13 4.42 -21.87
CA ASP A 199 -5.87 4.95 -21.37
C ASP A 199 -5.80 4.75 -19.85
N GLU A 200 -4.72 4.17 -19.37
CA GLU A 200 -4.46 3.98 -17.92
C GLU A 200 -3.63 5.12 -17.33
N TYR A 201 -3.31 6.11 -18.13
CA TYR A 201 -2.51 7.29 -17.83
C TYR A 201 -3.31 8.58 -18.09
N HIS A 202 -2.68 9.72 -18.01
CA HIS A 202 -3.22 11.04 -18.39
C HIS A 202 -4.52 11.41 -17.66
N ARG A 203 -4.61 11.04 -16.38
CA ARG A 203 -5.75 11.38 -15.54
C ARG A 203 -5.91 12.89 -15.41
N THR A 204 -7.15 13.38 -15.54
CA THR A 204 -7.50 14.79 -15.44
C THR A 204 -8.64 15.03 -14.45
N VAL A 205 -8.89 16.30 -14.08
CA VAL A 205 -9.98 16.69 -13.20
C VAL A 205 -11.17 17.17 -14.02
N PHE A 206 -12.34 16.63 -13.72
CA PHE A 206 -13.63 17.00 -14.33
C PHE A 206 -14.58 17.57 -13.27
N ALA A 207 -15.65 18.25 -13.72
CA ALA A 207 -16.78 18.65 -12.88
C ALA A 207 -18.02 17.87 -13.32
N HIS A 208 -18.70 17.22 -12.38
CA HIS A 208 -19.96 16.52 -12.61
C HIS A 208 -21.10 17.18 -11.83
N ARG A 209 -22.25 17.35 -12.48
CA ARG A 209 -23.49 17.74 -11.84
C ARG A 209 -24.42 16.52 -11.75
N LEU A 210 -24.96 16.26 -10.58
CA LEU A 210 -25.82 15.11 -10.36
C LEU A 210 -27.02 15.10 -11.33
N GLY A 211 -27.22 13.96 -11.98
CA GLY A 211 -28.28 13.74 -12.96
C GLY A 211 -27.90 14.10 -14.40
N ASP A 212 -26.73 14.69 -14.66
CA ASP A 212 -26.25 14.97 -16.00
C ASP A 212 -25.54 13.75 -16.60
N ASP A 213 -25.38 13.72 -17.93
CA ASP A 213 -24.60 12.68 -18.63
C ASP A 213 -23.08 12.97 -18.42
N PRO A 214 -22.33 12.05 -17.78
CA PRO A 214 -20.91 12.25 -17.52
C PRO A 214 -20.04 12.32 -18.80
N ALA A 215 -20.56 11.95 -19.96
CA ALA A 215 -19.88 12.17 -21.22
C ALA A 215 -19.76 13.67 -21.60
N GLY A 216 -20.63 14.52 -21.01
CA GLY A 216 -20.62 15.96 -21.18
C GLY A 216 -19.85 16.74 -20.11
N ASP A 217 -19.23 16.08 -19.15
CA ASP A 217 -18.56 16.73 -18.03
C ASP A 217 -17.39 17.61 -18.50
N PRO A 218 -17.36 18.89 -18.11
CA PRO A 218 -16.26 19.77 -18.48
C PRO A 218 -14.98 19.42 -17.74
N VAL A 219 -13.85 19.53 -18.44
CA VAL A 219 -12.51 19.47 -17.84
C VAL A 219 -12.25 20.72 -17.02
N VAL A 220 -11.84 20.54 -15.78
CA VAL A 220 -11.48 21.62 -14.86
C VAL A 220 -9.98 21.84 -14.82
N TRP A 221 -9.20 20.75 -14.82
CA TRP A 221 -7.74 20.81 -14.83
C TRP A 221 -7.14 19.67 -15.66
N ALA A 222 -6.27 20.05 -16.59
CA ALA A 222 -5.51 19.14 -17.44
C ALA A 222 -4.11 19.69 -17.77
N GLU A 223 -3.71 20.79 -17.12
CA GLU A 223 -2.43 21.44 -17.38
C GLU A 223 -1.29 20.58 -16.85
N HIS A 224 -0.23 20.44 -17.67
CA HIS A 224 0.98 19.67 -17.32
C HIS A 224 0.78 18.19 -16.99
N VAL A 225 -0.35 17.59 -17.42
CA VAL A 225 -0.59 16.15 -17.22
C VAL A 225 0.32 15.36 -18.15
N THR A 226 1.17 14.53 -17.55
CA THR A 226 1.99 13.51 -18.23
C THR A 226 1.49 12.12 -17.87
N ALA A 227 2.08 11.07 -18.44
CA ALA A 227 1.77 9.70 -18.07
C ALA A 227 2.03 9.45 -16.56
N GLU A 228 3.03 10.10 -15.98
CA GLU A 228 3.44 9.96 -14.59
C GLU A 228 2.64 10.85 -13.61
N THR A 229 1.74 11.70 -14.12
CA THR A 229 0.96 12.63 -13.29
C THR A 229 -0.26 11.95 -12.68
N TRP A 230 -0.40 12.07 -11.36
CA TRP A 230 -1.52 11.52 -10.60
C TRP A 230 -2.22 12.63 -9.80
N PRO A 231 -3.24 13.32 -10.38
CA PRO A 231 -3.88 14.42 -9.72
C PRO A 231 -4.87 13.99 -8.63
N SER A 232 -4.98 14.83 -7.59
CA SER A 232 -6.11 14.84 -6.66
C SER A 232 -6.68 16.25 -6.56
N VAL A 233 -7.94 16.37 -6.16
CA VAL A 233 -8.67 17.65 -6.11
C VAL A 233 -9.36 17.84 -4.77
N ASP A 234 -9.37 19.08 -4.26
CA ASP A 234 -10.14 19.50 -3.09
C ASP A 234 -10.82 20.86 -3.38
N LEU A 235 -11.91 21.16 -2.64
CA LEU A 235 -12.65 22.40 -2.69
C LEU A 235 -12.63 23.09 -1.33
N SER A 236 -12.51 24.44 -1.34
CA SER A 236 -12.70 25.21 -0.13
C SER A 236 -14.15 25.04 0.40
N PRO A 237 -14.37 25.20 1.73
CA PRO A 237 -15.69 25.03 2.33
C PRO A 237 -16.79 25.91 1.72
N ASP A 238 -16.43 27.07 1.14
CA ASP A 238 -17.35 27.98 0.46
C ASP A 238 -17.43 27.73 -1.07
N GLY A 239 -16.72 26.73 -1.59
CA GLY A 239 -16.65 26.38 -3.02
C GLY A 239 -15.93 27.39 -3.90
N ARG A 240 -15.29 28.43 -3.32
CA ARG A 240 -14.59 29.45 -4.08
C ARG A 240 -13.29 28.92 -4.71
N TRP A 241 -12.50 28.20 -3.94
CA TRP A 241 -11.17 27.78 -4.35
C TRP A 241 -11.12 26.30 -4.71
N VAL A 242 -10.48 26.00 -5.84
CA VAL A 242 -10.10 24.63 -6.22
C VAL A 242 -8.62 24.46 -5.91
N LEU A 243 -8.28 23.35 -5.25
CA LEU A 243 -6.92 22.93 -4.96
C LEU A 243 -6.65 21.64 -5.71
N VAL A 244 -5.56 21.59 -6.48
CA VAL A 244 -5.09 20.39 -7.16
C VAL A 244 -3.69 20.04 -6.67
N HIS A 245 -3.50 18.80 -6.23
CA HIS A 245 -2.18 18.22 -6.02
C HIS A 245 -1.90 17.28 -7.19
N ALA A 246 -0.90 17.57 -7.97
CA ALA A 246 -0.43 16.73 -9.05
C ALA A 246 0.81 15.98 -8.59
N MET A 247 0.63 14.73 -8.11
CA MET A 247 1.77 13.86 -7.80
C MET A 247 2.45 13.48 -9.11
N VAL A 248 3.77 13.67 -9.20
CA VAL A 248 4.59 13.29 -10.34
C VAL A 248 5.67 12.33 -9.84
N GLY A 249 5.57 11.07 -10.25
CA GLY A 249 6.36 10.01 -9.62
C GLY A 249 6.00 9.83 -8.15
N TRP A 250 7.01 9.58 -7.30
CA TRP A 250 6.84 9.29 -5.86
C TRP A 250 7.57 10.28 -4.95
N SER A 251 8.17 11.32 -5.54
CA SER A 251 9.02 12.29 -4.84
C SER A 251 8.58 13.74 -5.02
N ARG A 252 7.55 14.01 -5.84
CA ARG A 252 7.14 15.37 -6.15
C ARG A 252 5.63 15.53 -6.13
N TYR A 253 5.17 16.59 -5.46
CA TYR A 253 3.81 17.12 -5.62
C TYR A 253 3.87 18.55 -6.14
N ASP A 254 3.35 18.75 -7.34
CA ASP A 254 3.03 20.09 -7.83
C ASP A 254 1.64 20.47 -7.30
N VAL A 255 1.51 21.67 -6.75
CA VAL A 255 0.28 22.13 -6.10
C VAL A 255 -0.21 23.40 -6.74
N HIS A 256 -1.47 23.39 -7.18
CA HIS A 256 -2.09 24.46 -7.93
C HIS A 256 -3.40 24.89 -7.29
N VAL A 257 -3.73 26.21 -7.35
CA VAL A 257 -4.99 26.76 -6.88
C VAL A 257 -5.67 27.60 -7.96
N LEU A 258 -7.01 27.53 -8.00
CA LEU A 258 -7.86 28.36 -8.89
C LEU A 258 -8.92 29.08 -8.06
N ASP A 259 -9.04 30.41 -8.23
CA ASP A 259 -10.17 31.20 -7.72
C ASP A 259 -11.34 31.16 -8.71
N ARG A 260 -12.40 30.43 -8.39
CA ARG A 260 -13.60 30.29 -9.24
C ARG A 260 -14.38 31.64 -9.39
N ARG A 261 -14.10 32.66 -8.54
CA ARG A 261 -14.66 33.99 -8.68
C ARG A 261 -13.88 34.86 -9.67
N ALA A 262 -12.67 34.43 -10.03
CA ALA A 262 -11.81 35.10 -10.99
C ALA A 262 -11.17 34.09 -11.98
N PRO A 263 -11.99 33.31 -12.70
CA PRO A 263 -11.48 32.20 -13.52
C PRO A 263 -10.55 32.67 -14.64
N ASP A 264 -10.73 33.89 -15.13
CA ASP A 264 -9.87 34.50 -16.17
C ASP A 264 -8.43 34.74 -15.68
N ALA A 265 -8.20 34.74 -14.36
CA ALA A 265 -6.85 34.83 -13.80
C ALA A 265 -6.04 33.54 -13.98
N GLY A 266 -6.71 32.42 -14.27
CA GLY A 266 -6.09 31.11 -14.45
C GLY A 266 -5.61 30.45 -13.14
N TRP A 267 -4.96 29.32 -13.31
CA TRP A 267 -4.34 28.60 -12.21
C TRP A 267 -3.09 29.31 -11.69
N ARG A 268 -2.85 29.20 -10.39
CA ARG A 268 -1.64 29.72 -9.74
C ARG A 268 -0.90 28.55 -9.10
N ASP A 269 0.41 28.51 -9.26
CA ASP A 269 1.25 27.54 -8.58
C ASP A 269 1.43 27.95 -7.11
N VAL A 270 1.19 27.01 -6.21
CA VAL A 270 1.62 27.09 -4.81
C VAL A 270 3.06 26.64 -4.71
N ILE A 271 3.35 25.49 -5.33
CA ILE A 271 4.69 24.94 -5.55
C ILE A 271 4.62 24.05 -6.78
N ALA A 272 5.58 24.15 -7.70
CA ALA A 272 5.65 23.30 -8.89
C ALA A 272 7.07 23.15 -9.40
N GLY A 273 7.38 21.99 -10.01
CA GLY A 273 8.67 21.72 -10.65
C GLY A 273 9.83 21.50 -9.67
N VAL A 274 9.56 21.28 -8.39
CA VAL A 274 10.57 21.03 -7.34
C VAL A 274 10.33 19.63 -6.77
N GLU A 275 11.39 18.82 -6.63
CA GLU A 275 11.30 17.49 -6.01
C GLU A 275 11.09 17.62 -4.49
N VAL A 276 9.84 17.80 -4.08
CA VAL A 276 9.41 17.88 -2.69
C VAL A 276 8.01 17.28 -2.53
N MET A 277 7.77 16.66 -1.39
CA MET A 277 6.45 16.16 -1.00
C MET A 277 5.70 17.28 -0.28
N SER A 278 4.66 17.83 -0.90
CA SER A 278 3.86 18.92 -0.33
C SER A 278 2.38 18.59 -0.43
N THR A 279 1.71 18.45 0.70
CA THR A 279 0.27 18.19 0.77
C THR A 279 -0.40 19.28 1.60
N PHE A 280 -1.43 19.88 1.06
CA PHE A 280 -2.17 20.96 1.69
C PHE A 280 -3.66 20.63 1.81
N SER A 281 -4.30 21.22 2.78
CA SER A 281 -5.75 21.32 2.93
C SER A 281 -6.13 22.75 3.17
N PHE A 282 -7.40 23.09 2.94
CA PHE A 282 -7.90 24.38 3.34
C PHE A 282 -7.91 24.51 4.86
N ASP A 283 -7.60 25.69 5.39
CA ASP A 283 -7.81 25.99 6.80
C ASP A 283 -9.32 25.91 7.18
N ALA A 284 -9.63 25.99 8.46
CA ALA A 284 -11.03 25.88 8.91
C ALA A 284 -11.95 26.95 8.30
N ALA A 285 -11.43 28.13 7.99
CA ALA A 285 -12.17 29.25 7.42
C ALA A 285 -12.24 29.20 5.88
N GLY A 286 -11.45 28.36 5.21
CA GLY A 286 -11.32 28.33 3.76
C GLY A 286 -10.60 29.55 3.16
N THR A 287 -9.84 30.27 3.97
CA THR A 287 -9.13 31.50 3.56
C THR A 287 -7.64 31.31 3.32
N GLY A 288 -7.10 30.20 3.76
CA GLY A 288 -5.71 29.81 3.62
C GLY A 288 -5.55 28.31 3.37
N LEU A 289 -4.33 27.93 3.05
CA LEU A 289 -3.89 26.56 3.00
C LEU A 289 -3.01 26.26 4.22
N ILE A 290 -3.11 25.04 4.72
CA ILE A 290 -2.25 24.50 5.76
C ILE A 290 -1.87 23.10 5.37
N GLY A 291 -0.61 22.72 5.56
CA GLY A 291 -0.15 21.40 5.12
C GLY A 291 1.24 21.05 5.55
N THR A 292 1.64 19.83 5.20
CA THR A 292 2.99 19.33 5.38
C THR A 292 3.80 19.52 4.11
N THR A 293 5.07 19.88 4.25
CA THR A 293 6.02 19.98 3.13
C THR A 293 7.40 19.53 3.56
N THR A 294 8.12 18.89 2.62
CA THR A 294 9.54 18.54 2.80
C THR A 294 10.48 19.61 2.22
N LEU A 295 9.94 20.69 1.70
CA LEU A 295 10.76 21.81 1.22
C LEU A 295 11.64 22.35 2.35
N ASP A 296 12.99 22.26 2.17
CA ASP A 296 14.00 22.60 3.17
C ASP A 296 13.80 21.90 4.54
N ALA A 297 13.15 20.74 4.55
CA ALA A 297 12.79 19.97 5.75
C ALA A 297 12.56 18.49 5.40
N PRO A 298 13.59 17.67 5.16
CA PRO A 298 13.45 16.30 4.67
C PRO A 298 12.63 15.36 5.57
N LYS A 299 12.44 15.71 6.85
CA LYS A 299 11.52 15.01 7.77
C LYS A 299 10.14 15.66 7.85
N GLY A 300 9.89 16.68 7.05
CA GLY A 300 8.63 17.43 7.00
C GLY A 300 8.54 18.56 8.02
N ARG A 301 7.82 19.61 7.64
CA ARG A 301 7.36 20.71 8.49
C ARG A 301 5.91 21.03 8.16
N VAL A 302 5.16 21.61 9.10
CA VAL A 302 3.81 22.12 8.84
C VAL A 302 3.91 23.61 8.56
N VAL A 303 3.28 24.04 7.46
CA VAL A 303 3.25 25.43 7.03
C VAL A 303 1.82 25.89 6.75
N ALA A 304 1.61 27.21 6.83
CA ALA A 304 0.37 27.88 6.44
C ALA A 304 0.66 29.04 5.48
N LEU A 305 -0.26 29.29 4.55
CA LEU A 305 -0.20 30.40 3.59
C LEU A 305 -1.60 30.92 3.28
N PRO A 306 -1.79 32.25 3.09
CA PRO A 306 -3.07 32.86 2.71
C PRO A 306 -3.34 32.62 1.22
N LEU A 307 -4.60 32.36 0.85
CA LEU A 307 -5.00 32.17 -0.56
C LEU A 307 -5.05 33.45 -1.35
N ASP A 308 -5.39 34.59 -0.73
CA ASP A 308 -5.42 35.90 -1.37
C ASP A 308 -4.04 36.58 -1.45
N GLY A 309 -2.97 35.91 -0.98
CA GLY A 309 -1.60 36.41 -0.89
C GLY A 309 -0.64 35.84 -1.93
N ALA A 310 0.64 36.10 -1.70
CA ALA A 310 1.72 35.48 -2.46
C ALA A 310 1.82 33.98 -2.14
N THR A 311 2.05 33.18 -3.16
CA THR A 311 2.30 31.76 -3.04
C THR A 311 3.78 31.40 -2.92
N ASP A 312 4.67 32.41 -2.91
CA ASP A 312 6.11 32.19 -2.78
C ASP A 312 6.41 31.43 -1.46
N PRO A 313 7.11 30.29 -1.53
CA PRO A 313 7.49 29.52 -0.34
C PRO A 313 8.25 30.31 0.74
N ALA A 314 8.92 31.41 0.36
CA ALA A 314 9.60 32.31 1.30
C ALA A 314 8.62 33.07 2.23
N ASP A 315 7.36 33.18 1.83
CA ASP A 315 6.31 33.88 2.60
C ASP A 315 5.47 32.90 3.45
N TRP A 316 5.73 31.59 3.38
CA TRP A 316 4.98 30.61 4.16
C TRP A 316 5.30 30.72 5.65
N THR A 317 4.27 30.66 6.48
CA THR A 317 4.42 30.63 7.94
C THR A 317 4.63 29.22 8.41
N THR A 318 5.76 28.93 9.05
CA THR A 318 5.98 27.62 9.67
C THR A 318 5.20 27.54 10.99
N ILE A 319 4.29 26.58 11.07
CA ILE A 319 3.50 26.25 12.27
C ILE A 319 4.22 25.21 13.12
N VAL A 320 4.65 24.09 12.50
CA VAL A 320 5.44 23.07 13.19
C VAL A 320 6.77 22.94 12.45
N PRO A 321 7.89 23.29 13.08
CA PRO A 321 9.21 23.15 12.46
C PRO A 321 9.59 21.65 12.33
N GLU A 322 10.52 21.38 11.42
CA GLU A 322 11.16 20.07 11.32
C GLU A 322 11.78 19.65 12.65
N ARG A 323 11.70 18.38 12.95
CA ARG A 323 12.20 17.78 14.20
C ARG A 323 12.78 16.39 13.93
N ASP A 324 13.14 15.71 15.01
CA ASP A 324 13.67 14.34 14.99
C ASP A 324 12.58 13.28 14.76
N ARG A 325 11.45 13.67 14.16
CA ARG A 325 10.32 12.81 13.77
C ARG A 325 9.89 13.15 12.37
N VAL A 326 9.49 12.16 11.62
CA VAL A 326 8.91 12.38 10.30
C VAL A 326 7.46 12.84 10.48
N LEU A 327 7.12 14.00 9.92
CA LEU A 327 5.76 14.52 9.94
C LEU A 327 5.02 14.02 8.71
N GLY A 328 3.91 13.33 8.95
CA GLY A 328 3.05 12.73 7.92
C GLY A 328 1.73 13.48 7.73
N ALA A 329 0.63 12.71 7.73
CA ALA A 329 -0.72 13.23 7.50
C ALA A 329 -1.11 14.32 8.49
N LEU A 330 -1.82 15.34 7.99
CA LEU A 330 -2.38 16.44 8.76
C LEU A 330 -3.90 16.46 8.60
N THR A 331 -4.63 16.72 9.68
CA THR A 331 -6.07 16.94 9.67
C THR A 331 -6.41 18.21 10.45
N VAL A 332 -7.22 19.09 9.83
CA VAL A 332 -7.77 20.27 10.49
C VAL A 332 -8.99 19.86 11.32
N ALA A 333 -8.95 20.09 12.62
CA ALA A 333 -9.99 19.69 13.59
C ALA A 333 -10.49 20.91 14.40
N GLY A 334 -11.42 21.67 13.81
CA GLY A 334 -11.85 22.97 14.38
C GLY A 334 -10.67 23.93 14.47
N ASP A 335 -10.38 24.38 15.70
CA ASP A 335 -9.26 25.29 16.02
C ASP A 335 -7.93 24.56 16.32
N GLU A 336 -7.85 23.27 15.99
CA GLU A 336 -6.66 22.45 16.25
C GLU A 336 -6.19 21.75 14.97
N LEU A 337 -4.92 21.42 14.95
CA LEU A 337 -4.28 20.61 13.94
C LEU A 337 -3.86 19.27 14.54
N LEU A 338 -4.23 18.21 13.90
CA LEU A 338 -3.75 16.86 14.21
C LEU A 338 -2.66 16.49 13.21
N VAL A 339 -1.49 16.13 13.70
CA VAL A 339 -0.33 15.79 12.86
C VAL A 339 0.18 14.43 13.26
N VAL A 340 0.27 13.52 12.30
CA VAL A 340 0.94 12.24 12.50
C VAL A 340 2.45 12.49 12.55
N ALA A 341 3.08 12.00 13.60
CA ALA A 341 4.52 12.09 13.81
C ALA A 341 5.09 10.69 14.04
N THR A 342 5.94 10.24 13.12
CA THR A 342 6.53 8.90 13.10
C THR A 342 7.95 8.93 13.67
N SER A 343 8.26 8.00 14.53
CA SER A 343 9.60 7.77 15.07
C SER A 343 9.89 6.28 15.12
N ASN A 344 10.99 5.85 14.51
CA ASN A 344 11.35 4.44 14.42
C ASN A 344 10.18 3.59 13.87
N ALA A 345 9.53 4.05 12.81
CA ALA A 345 8.38 3.41 12.18
C ALA A 345 7.15 3.20 13.10
N VAL A 346 7.01 3.95 14.18
CA VAL A 346 5.84 3.94 15.08
C VAL A 346 5.21 5.32 15.08
N ASP A 347 3.89 5.38 14.90
CA ASP A 347 3.15 6.62 14.80
C ASP A 347 2.63 7.12 16.14
N SER A 348 2.56 8.43 16.24
CA SER A 348 1.82 9.17 17.27
C SER A 348 1.03 10.29 16.61
N VAL A 349 -0.06 10.74 17.23
CA VAL A 349 -0.82 11.89 16.76
C VAL A 349 -0.62 13.05 17.71
N GLU A 350 -0.04 14.14 17.21
CA GLU A 350 0.18 15.36 17.98
C GLU A 350 -0.92 16.37 17.69
N ARG A 351 -1.32 17.11 18.72
CA ARG A 351 -2.29 18.20 18.66
C ARG A 351 -1.56 19.53 18.72
N TRP A 352 -1.83 20.39 17.78
CA TRP A 352 -1.20 21.69 17.66
C TRP A 352 -2.27 22.78 17.51
N SER A 353 -2.03 23.94 18.08
CA SER A 353 -2.80 25.13 17.72
C SER A 353 -2.27 25.74 16.41
N PRO A 354 -3.08 26.52 15.69
CA PRO A 354 -2.64 27.20 14.46
C PRO A 354 -1.48 28.18 14.64
N ASP A 355 -1.22 28.62 15.87
CA ASP A 355 -0.07 29.49 16.21
C ASP A 355 1.23 28.71 16.51
N GLY A 356 1.21 27.38 16.37
CA GLY A 356 2.38 26.52 16.56
C GLY A 356 2.65 26.09 18.01
N THR A 357 1.65 26.19 18.90
CA THR A 357 1.76 25.68 20.26
C THR A 357 1.37 24.20 20.30
N LEU A 358 2.23 23.34 20.82
CA LEU A 358 1.91 21.93 21.05
C LEU A 358 0.92 21.82 22.22
N LEU A 359 -0.29 21.32 21.96
CA LEU A 359 -1.37 21.16 22.91
C LEU A 359 -1.31 19.81 23.65
N GLY A 360 -0.57 18.84 23.07
CA GLY A 360 -0.43 17.49 23.61
C GLY A 360 -0.49 16.43 22.50
N ALA A 361 -0.71 15.18 22.88
CA ALA A 361 -0.89 14.06 21.95
C ALA A 361 -2.23 13.36 22.20
N ILE A 362 -2.82 12.79 21.15
CA ILE A 362 -3.98 11.91 21.28
C ILE A 362 -3.44 10.49 21.47
N GLY A 363 -3.89 9.86 22.54
CA GLY A 363 -3.29 8.63 23.04
C GLY A 363 -1.99 8.92 23.81
N ASP A 364 -1.68 8.07 24.78
CA ASP A 364 -0.36 8.06 25.40
C ASP A 364 0.66 7.67 24.31
N PRO A 365 1.75 8.44 24.09
CA PRO A 365 2.87 7.98 23.27
C PRO A 365 3.42 6.62 23.71
N SER A 366 3.24 6.25 24.98
CA SER A 366 3.44 4.90 25.52
C SER A 366 2.17 4.02 25.45
N GLY A 367 0.99 4.55 25.18
CA GLY A 367 -0.32 3.89 25.30
C GLY A 367 -1.00 3.53 23.98
N ILE A 368 -0.58 4.13 22.83
CA ILE A 368 -0.95 3.60 21.49
C ILE A 368 -0.23 2.26 21.26
N GLY A 369 0.84 2.01 22.04
CA GLY A 369 1.67 0.82 21.87
C GLY A 369 2.46 0.90 20.56
N VAL A 370 2.88 -0.23 20.05
CA VAL A 370 3.53 -0.35 18.73
C VAL A 370 2.43 -0.36 17.67
N ALA A 371 2.09 0.80 17.10
CA ALA A 371 0.93 0.97 16.22
C ALA A 371 1.21 1.95 15.08
N SER A 372 0.33 1.91 14.06
CA SER A 372 0.28 2.84 12.95
C SER A 372 -1.08 3.53 12.86
N VAL A 373 -1.08 4.77 12.40
CA VAL A 373 -2.30 5.53 12.09
C VAL A 373 -2.68 5.25 10.62
N VAL A 374 -3.79 4.54 10.41
CA VAL A 374 -4.26 4.21 9.05
C VAL A 374 -5.31 5.18 8.53
N SER A 375 -6.01 5.88 9.42
CA SER A 375 -6.98 6.92 9.06
C SER A 375 -7.15 7.91 10.19
N MET A 376 -7.32 9.19 9.83
CA MET A 376 -7.57 10.27 10.78
C MET A 376 -8.54 11.25 10.13
N SER A 377 -9.70 11.47 10.74
CA SER A 377 -10.72 12.36 10.22
C SER A 377 -11.42 13.13 11.33
N ALA A 378 -11.68 14.41 11.06
CA ALA A 378 -12.41 15.29 11.96
C ALA A 378 -13.45 16.12 11.20
N ASP A 379 -14.54 16.45 11.86
CA ASP A 379 -15.43 17.49 11.42
C ASP A 379 -14.77 18.87 11.61
N ARG A 380 -14.60 19.62 10.54
CA ARG A 380 -13.87 20.90 10.51
C ARG A 380 -14.48 21.97 11.43
N THR A 381 -15.78 21.89 11.70
CA THR A 381 -16.53 22.88 12.48
C THR A 381 -16.48 22.59 13.98
N THR A 382 -16.75 21.32 14.33
CA THR A 382 -16.82 20.91 15.75
C THR A 382 -15.49 20.45 16.29
N GLY A 383 -14.53 20.09 15.43
CA GLY A 383 -13.26 19.50 15.77
C GLY A 383 -13.36 18.08 16.34
N ARG A 384 -14.59 17.51 16.41
CA ARG A 384 -14.77 16.12 16.84
C ARG A 384 -14.38 15.17 15.71
N GLY A 385 -13.78 14.05 16.07
CA GLY A 385 -13.29 13.13 15.07
C GLY A 385 -12.96 11.73 15.59
N VAL A 386 -12.37 10.95 14.72
CA VAL A 386 -11.89 9.61 15.02
C VAL A 386 -10.52 9.35 14.37
N ILE A 387 -9.65 8.67 15.10
CA ILE A 387 -8.40 8.12 14.59
C ILE A 387 -8.57 6.60 14.54
N VAL A 388 -8.16 5.99 13.44
CA VAL A 388 -8.08 4.54 13.27
C VAL A 388 -6.60 4.15 13.34
N THR A 389 -6.25 3.27 14.28
CA THR A 389 -4.92 2.70 14.38
C THR A 389 -4.96 1.19 14.22
N VAL A 390 -3.87 0.61 13.77
CA VAL A 390 -3.63 -0.83 13.69
C VAL A 390 -2.32 -1.18 14.38
N GLY A 391 -2.15 -2.43 14.78
CA GLY A 391 -0.91 -2.92 15.37
C GLY A 391 -0.74 -4.41 15.13
N PHE A 392 0.42 -4.96 15.42
CA PHE A 392 0.66 -6.40 15.27
C PHE A 392 -0.28 -7.27 16.11
N ASP A 393 -0.82 -6.71 17.19
CA ASP A 393 -1.68 -7.39 18.17
C ASP A 393 -3.18 -7.12 17.98
N ALA A 394 -3.57 -6.18 17.09
CA ALA A 394 -4.96 -5.80 16.92
C ALA A 394 -5.28 -5.36 15.48
N PRO A 395 -6.41 -5.86 14.90
CA PRO A 395 -6.82 -5.53 13.55
C PRO A 395 -7.24 -4.07 13.37
N PHE A 396 -7.72 -3.42 14.42
CA PHE A 396 -7.98 -1.99 14.48
C PHE A 396 -8.23 -1.52 15.92
N ARG A 397 -8.07 -0.20 16.12
CA ARG A 397 -8.55 0.54 17.30
C ARG A 397 -9.15 1.85 16.83
N LEU A 398 -10.34 2.19 17.31
CA LEU A 398 -11.00 3.47 17.06
C LEU A 398 -10.80 4.37 18.27
N TRP A 399 -10.29 5.57 18.02
CA TRP A 399 -10.02 6.58 19.04
C TRP A 399 -10.89 7.82 18.76
N PRO A 400 -12.09 7.91 19.32
CA PRO A 400 -12.88 9.14 19.23
C PRO A 400 -12.17 10.25 20.01
N PHE A 401 -12.23 11.45 19.50
CA PHE A 401 -11.65 12.63 20.15
C PHE A 401 -12.52 13.87 19.96
N SER A 402 -12.32 14.86 20.83
CA SER A 402 -12.90 16.19 20.71
C SER A 402 -11.90 17.26 21.15
N PRO A 403 -12.04 18.52 20.67
CA PRO A 403 -11.19 19.62 21.11
C PRO A 403 -11.20 19.75 22.63
N SER A 404 -10.06 20.09 23.22
CA SER A 404 -9.87 20.33 24.66
C SER A 404 -10.21 19.19 25.62
N SER A 405 -10.61 18.02 25.13
CA SER A 405 -10.73 16.83 25.98
C SER A 405 -9.43 16.02 25.97
N ALA A 406 -9.05 15.45 27.11
CA ALA A 406 -8.12 14.32 27.10
C ALA A 406 -8.71 13.24 26.19
N PRO A 407 -7.86 12.46 25.47
CA PRO A 407 -8.37 11.37 24.64
C PRO A 407 -9.29 10.53 25.49
N GLU A 408 -10.55 10.48 25.08
CA GLU A 408 -11.54 9.75 25.87
C GLU A 408 -11.12 8.29 25.90
N SER A 409 -11.26 7.69 27.08
CA SER A 409 -11.00 6.27 27.35
C SER A 409 -11.98 5.31 26.62
N GLY A 410 -12.62 5.81 25.58
CA GLY A 410 -13.58 5.10 24.73
C GLY A 410 -12.93 4.36 23.56
N ARG A 411 -11.73 3.82 23.73
CA ARG A 411 -11.09 2.98 22.75
C ARG A 411 -11.93 1.76 22.41
N HIS A 412 -12.38 1.66 21.17
CA HIS A 412 -13.02 0.45 20.68
C HIS A 412 -11.94 -0.43 20.04
N ASP A 413 -11.60 -1.54 20.69
CA ASP A 413 -10.64 -2.51 20.18
C ASP A 413 -11.32 -3.57 19.31
N GLY A 414 -10.73 -3.88 18.18
CA GLY A 414 -11.07 -5.08 17.43
C GLY A 414 -10.87 -6.32 18.31
N LYS A 415 -11.83 -7.25 18.27
CA LYS A 415 -11.71 -8.50 19.03
C LYS A 415 -10.52 -9.31 18.54
N THR A 416 -9.59 -9.61 19.45
CA THR A 416 -8.41 -10.44 19.21
C THR A 416 -8.50 -11.79 19.93
N ALA A 417 -9.73 -12.25 20.21
CA ALA A 417 -9.95 -13.50 20.94
C ALA A 417 -9.27 -14.69 20.26
N GLY A 418 -8.44 -15.40 21.01
CA GLY A 418 -7.75 -16.61 20.56
C GLY A 418 -6.40 -16.38 19.89
N ILE A 419 -5.85 -15.15 19.93
CA ILE A 419 -4.46 -14.89 19.55
C ILE A 419 -3.60 -14.93 20.81
N PRO A 420 -2.50 -15.71 20.84
CA PRO A 420 -1.59 -15.67 21.96
C PRO A 420 -0.92 -14.30 22.07
N PRO A 421 -0.52 -13.86 23.28
CA PRO A 421 0.22 -12.63 23.44
C PRO A 421 1.50 -12.64 22.59
N LEU A 422 1.70 -11.57 21.83
CA LEU A 422 2.90 -11.35 21.03
C LEU A 422 3.89 -10.47 21.81
N ALA A 423 5.17 -10.81 21.73
CA ALA A 423 6.27 -9.95 22.06
C ALA A 423 6.73 -9.23 20.79
N VAL A 424 6.80 -7.90 20.86
CA VAL A 424 7.30 -7.06 19.79
C VAL A 424 8.50 -6.29 20.31
N SER A 425 9.61 -6.37 19.60
CA SER A 425 10.81 -5.59 19.93
C SER A 425 11.38 -4.94 18.66
N GLN A 426 12.05 -3.82 18.83
CA GLN A 426 12.83 -3.20 17.77
C GLN A 426 14.32 -3.41 18.05
N VAL A 427 15.04 -3.74 17.00
CA VAL A 427 16.50 -3.88 17.01
C VAL A 427 17.10 -3.03 15.90
N THR A 428 18.38 -2.75 16.00
CA THR A 428 19.13 -2.08 14.95
C THR A 428 20.38 -2.88 14.60
N PHE A 429 20.81 -2.78 13.34
CA PHE A 429 22.02 -3.42 12.83
C PHE A 429 22.65 -2.55 11.76
N PRO A 430 23.97 -2.68 11.51
CA PRO A 430 24.62 -1.96 10.43
C PRO A 430 24.39 -2.66 9.09
N SER A 431 24.08 -1.88 8.06
CA SER A 431 24.16 -2.29 6.66
C SER A 431 25.61 -2.44 6.20
N LEU A 432 25.84 -2.85 4.96
CA LEU A 432 27.18 -3.04 4.38
C LEU A 432 28.01 -1.75 4.41
N ASP A 433 27.41 -0.60 4.22
CA ASP A 433 28.06 0.72 4.24
C ASP A 433 28.11 1.35 5.65
N GLY A 434 27.61 0.65 6.67
CA GLY A 434 27.57 1.10 8.06
C GLY A 434 26.31 1.89 8.42
N THR A 435 25.37 2.11 7.49
CA THR A 435 24.07 2.74 7.78
C THR A 435 23.30 1.89 8.78
N THR A 436 22.76 2.52 9.82
CA THR A 436 21.96 1.83 10.84
C THR A 436 20.54 1.56 10.34
N ILE A 437 20.16 0.30 10.29
CA ILE A 437 18.84 -0.17 9.84
C ILE A 437 18.03 -0.64 11.03
N GLY A 438 16.74 -0.25 11.11
CA GLY A 438 15.79 -0.72 12.11
C GLY A 438 15.09 -2.00 11.66
N MET A 439 14.71 -2.86 12.62
CA MET A 439 13.93 -4.06 12.33
C MET A 439 13.01 -4.39 13.50
N PHE A 440 11.75 -4.71 13.20
CA PHE A 440 10.83 -5.31 14.16
C PHE A 440 11.07 -6.81 14.25
N LEU A 441 11.03 -7.33 15.47
CA LEU A 441 11.01 -8.77 15.77
C LEU A 441 9.71 -9.08 16.49
N ILE A 442 8.91 -9.99 15.92
CA ILE A 442 7.59 -10.37 16.41
C ILE A 442 7.59 -11.88 16.66
N HIS A 443 7.27 -12.29 17.86
CA HIS A 443 7.15 -13.71 18.23
C HIS A 443 6.15 -13.89 19.36
N ARG A 444 5.77 -15.11 19.66
CA ARG A 444 4.92 -15.41 20.82
C ARG A 444 5.66 -15.06 22.12
N ALA A 445 4.98 -14.39 23.06
CA ALA A 445 5.62 -13.82 24.26
C ALA A 445 6.28 -14.83 25.19
N ASP A 446 5.88 -16.11 25.13
CA ASP A 446 6.45 -17.22 25.93
C ASP A 446 7.54 -18.01 25.17
N VAL A 447 7.94 -17.57 23.97
CA VAL A 447 8.98 -18.20 23.14
C VAL A 447 10.17 -17.26 23.05
N GLU A 448 11.37 -17.75 23.35
CA GLU A 448 12.63 -17.03 23.10
C GLU A 448 13.25 -17.57 21.80
N PRO A 449 13.40 -16.73 20.76
CA PRO A 449 13.97 -17.18 19.48
C PRO A 449 15.43 -17.67 19.61
N GLY A 450 15.75 -18.77 18.93
CA GLY A 450 17.06 -19.41 18.90
C GLY A 450 17.39 -20.01 17.53
N LEU A 451 18.51 -20.73 17.42
CA LEU A 451 19.03 -21.28 16.15
C LEU A 451 18.03 -22.18 15.40
N ASP A 452 17.16 -22.86 16.13
CA ASP A 452 16.13 -23.77 15.55
C ASP A 452 14.80 -23.06 15.29
N THR A 453 14.68 -21.75 15.63
CA THR A 453 13.44 -21.00 15.44
C THR A 453 13.21 -20.73 13.96
N PRO A 454 12.09 -21.22 13.39
CA PRO A 454 11.73 -20.90 12.03
C PRO A 454 11.40 -19.41 11.92
N THR A 455 12.04 -18.75 10.97
CA THR A 455 11.98 -17.31 10.85
C THR A 455 11.57 -16.91 9.44
N ILE A 456 10.64 -15.95 9.34
CA ILE A 456 10.34 -15.24 8.10
C ILE A 456 10.91 -13.83 8.22
N LEU A 457 11.75 -13.43 7.27
CA LEU A 457 12.23 -12.07 7.10
C LEU A 457 11.47 -11.42 5.94
N ASN A 458 10.90 -10.26 6.20
CA ASN A 458 10.15 -9.45 5.26
C ASN A 458 10.72 -8.03 5.22
N GLY A 459 10.47 -7.31 4.13
CA GLY A 459 10.79 -5.92 3.93
C GLY A 459 10.19 -5.42 2.62
N TYR A 460 10.23 -4.10 2.41
CA TYR A 460 9.70 -3.49 1.18
C TYR A 460 10.73 -2.63 0.47
N GLY A 461 11.19 -1.55 1.10
CA GLY A 461 12.31 -0.71 0.65
C GLY A 461 12.06 -0.01 -0.67
N GLY A 462 10.99 0.76 -0.79
CA GLY A 462 10.70 1.57 -1.97
C GLY A 462 9.43 2.41 -1.85
N PHE A 463 9.24 3.33 -2.79
CA PHE A 463 8.03 4.14 -2.95
C PHE A 463 7.70 5.01 -1.73
N ALA A 464 8.69 5.38 -0.94
CA ALA A 464 8.49 6.13 0.31
C ALA A 464 7.47 5.44 1.26
N ILE A 465 7.36 4.10 1.22
CA ILE A 465 6.48 3.34 2.11
C ILE A 465 7.28 2.88 3.32
N ALA A 466 6.89 3.34 4.52
CA ALA A 466 7.48 2.90 5.77
C ALA A 466 6.90 1.55 6.20
N GLU A 467 7.75 0.65 6.69
CA GLU A 467 7.34 -0.61 7.31
C GLU A 467 6.90 -0.38 8.76
N THR A 468 5.68 0.11 8.91
CA THR A 468 5.05 0.40 10.19
C THR A 468 4.24 -0.80 10.72
N PRO A 469 3.92 -0.85 12.02
CA PRO A 469 3.11 -1.93 12.60
C PRO A 469 1.77 -2.10 11.90
N VAL A 470 1.45 -3.33 11.52
CA VAL A 470 0.22 -3.67 10.81
C VAL A 470 -0.37 -4.98 11.35
N TRP A 471 -1.69 -5.06 11.40
CA TRP A 471 -2.36 -6.34 11.63
C TRP A 471 -2.18 -7.26 10.43
N SER A 472 -1.57 -8.42 10.68
CA SER A 472 -1.41 -9.47 9.69
C SER A 472 -1.82 -10.82 10.27
N PRO A 473 -2.88 -11.44 9.74
CA PRO A 473 -3.27 -12.82 10.07
C PRO A 473 -2.12 -13.82 9.88
N THR A 474 -1.29 -13.60 8.86
CA THR A 474 -0.12 -14.44 8.56
C THR A 474 0.94 -14.34 9.66
N ILE A 475 1.28 -13.12 10.10
CA ILE A 475 2.23 -12.90 11.21
C ILE A 475 1.69 -13.56 12.50
N ALA A 476 0.41 -13.32 12.81
CA ALA A 476 -0.20 -13.87 14.00
C ALA A 476 -0.19 -15.41 14.00
N ALA A 477 -0.57 -16.04 12.87
CA ALA A 477 -0.58 -17.49 12.70
C ALA A 477 0.85 -18.09 12.77
N TRP A 478 1.84 -17.43 12.15
CA TRP A 478 3.23 -17.87 12.19
C TRP A 478 3.81 -17.83 13.60
N CYS A 479 3.61 -16.72 14.30
CA CYS A 479 4.06 -16.57 15.70
C CYS A 479 3.36 -17.55 16.63
N GLU A 480 2.08 -17.86 16.42
CA GLU A 480 1.32 -18.84 17.19
C GLU A 480 1.97 -20.23 17.12
N GLN A 481 2.53 -20.61 15.99
CA GLN A 481 3.26 -21.86 15.82
C GLN A 481 4.70 -21.84 16.37
N GLY A 482 5.09 -20.75 17.03
CA GLY A 482 6.42 -20.57 17.63
C GLY A 482 7.47 -20.01 16.68
N GLY A 483 7.07 -19.49 15.53
CA GLY A 483 7.96 -18.82 14.58
C GLY A 483 8.32 -17.38 15.02
N LEU A 484 9.44 -16.89 14.49
CA LEU A 484 9.84 -15.48 14.51
C LEU A 484 9.45 -14.84 13.18
N TYR A 485 8.83 -13.65 13.25
CA TYR A 485 8.61 -12.81 12.07
C TYR A 485 9.43 -11.54 12.22
N ALA A 486 10.27 -11.22 11.24
CA ALA A 486 11.14 -10.06 11.23
C ALA A 486 10.75 -9.13 10.08
N ILE A 487 10.63 -7.83 10.34
CA ILE A 487 10.30 -6.81 9.33
C ILE A 487 11.39 -5.74 9.37
N ALA A 488 12.15 -5.61 8.29
CA ALA A 488 13.24 -4.65 8.18
C ALA A 488 12.77 -3.34 7.52
N GLY A 489 12.98 -2.21 8.19
CA GLY A 489 12.73 -0.86 7.68
C GLY A 489 13.88 -0.39 6.81
N LEU A 490 13.85 -0.81 5.54
CA LEU A 490 14.95 -0.63 4.58
C LEU A 490 14.96 0.78 3.99
N ARG A 491 16.12 1.24 3.52
CA ARG A 491 16.21 2.45 2.67
C ARG A 491 15.27 2.32 1.47
N GLY A 492 14.79 3.44 0.95
CA GLY A 492 13.71 3.46 -0.06
C GLY A 492 12.31 3.56 0.55
N GLY A 493 12.14 3.24 1.86
CA GLY A 493 10.99 3.64 2.66
C GLY A 493 11.07 5.11 3.08
N ILE A 494 10.23 5.53 4.05
CA ILE A 494 10.24 6.91 4.58
C ILE A 494 10.39 6.94 6.12
N GLU A 495 10.87 5.88 6.73
CA GLU A 495 11.01 5.74 8.18
C GLU A 495 11.82 6.87 8.82
N HIS A 496 12.74 7.46 8.05
CA HIS A 496 13.63 8.56 8.47
C HIS A 496 13.52 9.82 7.61
N GLY A 497 12.46 9.94 6.77
CA GLY A 497 12.20 11.08 5.90
C GLY A 497 12.68 10.87 4.46
N GLU A 498 12.67 11.95 3.65
CA GLU A 498 12.98 11.88 2.21
C GLU A 498 14.39 11.38 1.91
N GLU A 499 15.38 11.77 2.70
CA GLU A 499 16.77 11.29 2.52
C GLU A 499 16.87 9.76 2.61
N TRP A 500 15.98 9.13 3.39
CA TRP A 500 15.90 7.67 3.51
C TRP A 500 15.33 7.03 2.25
N HIS A 501 14.33 7.66 1.63
CA HIS A 501 13.78 7.25 0.34
C HIS A 501 14.82 7.41 -0.76
N ASP A 502 15.46 8.57 -0.87
CA ASP A 502 16.48 8.85 -1.87
C ASP A 502 17.68 7.91 -1.78
N ALA A 503 18.02 7.49 -0.57
CA ALA A 503 19.12 6.53 -0.35
C ALA A 503 18.79 5.10 -0.81
N GLY A 504 17.57 4.81 -1.26
CA GLY A 504 17.13 3.49 -1.71
C GLY A 504 16.46 3.46 -3.09
N ARG A 505 16.43 4.56 -3.85
CA ARG A 505 15.82 4.61 -5.20
C ARG A 505 16.84 4.86 -6.31
N ARG A 506 16.45 4.59 -7.57
CA ARG A 506 17.26 4.85 -8.78
C ARG A 506 18.67 4.25 -8.66
N ALA A 507 19.72 5.06 -8.84
CA ALA A 507 21.12 4.63 -8.73
C ALA A 507 21.48 4.03 -7.36
N ASN A 508 20.71 4.33 -6.33
CA ASN A 508 20.93 3.87 -4.95
C ASN A 508 20.17 2.58 -4.61
N LYS A 509 19.41 1.98 -5.55
CA LYS A 509 18.55 0.83 -5.27
C LYS A 509 19.30 -0.39 -4.70
N GLN A 510 20.57 -0.57 -5.00
CA GLN A 510 21.37 -1.64 -4.43
C GLN A 510 21.48 -1.55 -2.89
N ASN A 511 21.43 -0.35 -2.31
CA ASN A 511 21.45 -0.17 -0.86
C ASN A 511 20.30 -0.91 -0.15
N VAL A 512 19.12 -0.99 -0.81
CA VAL A 512 17.94 -1.70 -0.28
C VAL A 512 18.23 -3.20 -0.14
N PHE A 513 18.87 -3.78 -1.16
CA PHE A 513 19.24 -5.20 -1.17
C PHE A 513 20.34 -5.50 -0.15
N ASP A 514 21.32 -4.61 -0.04
CA ASP A 514 22.40 -4.71 0.95
C ASP A 514 21.86 -4.63 2.38
N ASP A 515 20.90 -3.74 2.65
CA ASP A 515 20.21 -3.62 3.95
C ASP A 515 19.49 -4.94 4.29
N PHE A 516 18.79 -5.54 3.32
CA PHE A 516 18.06 -6.79 3.51
C PHE A 516 18.98 -7.98 3.72
N HIS A 517 20.09 -8.05 2.98
CA HIS A 517 21.14 -9.05 3.22
C HIS A 517 21.72 -8.94 4.62
N ALA A 518 22.00 -7.70 5.06
CA ALA A 518 22.51 -7.44 6.41
C ALA A 518 21.51 -7.83 7.50
N ALA A 519 20.19 -7.63 7.27
CA ALA A 519 19.14 -8.09 8.19
C ALA A 519 19.18 -9.61 8.39
N ALA A 520 19.24 -10.36 7.29
CA ALA A 520 19.34 -11.82 7.31
C ALA A 520 20.62 -12.30 8.01
N ASP A 521 21.76 -11.70 7.67
CA ASP A 521 23.05 -12.02 8.29
C ASP A 521 23.04 -11.70 9.80
N TRP A 522 22.42 -10.59 10.22
CA TRP A 522 22.28 -10.22 11.62
C TRP A 522 21.43 -11.22 12.42
N LEU A 523 20.28 -11.67 11.86
CA LEU A 523 19.42 -12.67 12.51
C LEU A 523 20.16 -13.97 12.79
N VAL A 524 20.97 -14.42 11.81
CA VAL A 524 21.78 -15.64 11.96
C VAL A 524 22.96 -15.41 12.94
N ALA A 525 23.69 -14.32 12.79
CA ALA A 525 24.87 -14.01 13.60
C ALA A 525 24.51 -13.82 15.09
N THR A 526 23.32 -13.31 15.39
CA THR A 526 22.84 -13.15 16.77
C THR A 526 22.16 -14.40 17.33
N GLY A 527 22.11 -15.47 16.56
CA GLY A 527 21.56 -16.76 16.99
C GLY A 527 20.04 -16.78 17.14
N ARG A 528 19.33 -15.89 16.46
CA ARG A 528 17.87 -15.83 16.46
C ARG A 528 17.23 -16.89 15.56
N THR A 529 18.01 -17.36 14.59
CA THR A 529 17.66 -18.41 13.63
C THR A 529 18.94 -18.96 13.02
N SER A 530 18.81 -19.95 12.12
CA SER A 530 19.90 -20.40 11.22
C SER A 530 19.46 -20.23 9.77
N ARG A 531 20.40 -20.33 8.81
CA ARG A 531 20.07 -20.20 7.38
C ARG A 531 19.10 -21.28 6.91
N GLU A 532 19.17 -22.46 7.46
CA GLU A 532 18.26 -23.58 7.20
C GLU A 532 16.86 -23.35 7.76
N ARG A 533 16.73 -22.44 8.72
CA ARG A 533 15.45 -22.05 9.36
C ARG A 533 14.96 -20.67 8.94
N LEU A 534 15.67 -20.00 8.04
CA LEU A 534 15.31 -18.69 7.52
C LEU A 534 14.58 -18.82 6.18
N ALA A 535 13.41 -18.20 6.08
CA ALA A 535 12.70 -17.92 4.84
C ALA A 535 12.64 -16.40 4.62
N ILE A 536 12.55 -15.98 3.37
CA ILE A 536 12.29 -14.59 3.00
C ILE A 536 10.98 -14.51 2.23
N ASP A 537 10.20 -13.45 2.52
CA ASP A 537 8.90 -13.20 1.91
C ASP A 537 8.81 -11.76 1.41
N GLY A 538 8.28 -11.55 0.20
CA GLY A 538 8.09 -10.22 -0.35
C GLY A 538 7.08 -10.18 -1.48
N ARG A 539 6.36 -9.05 -1.61
CA ARG A 539 5.30 -8.83 -2.60
C ARG A 539 5.53 -7.53 -3.35
N SER A 540 5.16 -7.48 -4.65
CA SER A 540 5.30 -6.27 -5.46
C SER A 540 6.76 -5.80 -5.49
N ASN A 541 7.08 -4.58 -5.06
CA ASN A 541 8.46 -4.14 -4.84
C ASN A 541 9.22 -5.04 -3.84
N GLY A 542 8.55 -5.56 -2.80
CA GLY A 542 9.10 -6.62 -1.94
C GLY A 542 9.37 -7.92 -2.69
N GLY A 543 8.63 -8.22 -3.76
CA GLY A 543 8.91 -9.31 -4.69
C GLY A 543 10.20 -9.08 -5.49
N LEU A 544 10.47 -7.84 -5.92
CA LEU A 544 11.77 -7.45 -6.48
C LEU A 544 12.89 -7.64 -5.44
N LEU A 545 12.67 -7.20 -4.21
CA LEU A 545 13.60 -7.33 -3.10
C LEU A 545 14.06 -8.79 -2.90
N VAL A 546 13.10 -9.70 -2.73
CA VAL A 546 13.44 -11.12 -2.52
C VAL A 546 13.95 -11.80 -3.78
N GLY A 547 13.54 -11.33 -4.97
CA GLY A 547 14.09 -11.78 -6.26
C GLY A 547 15.55 -11.38 -6.44
N ALA A 548 15.93 -10.16 -6.06
CA ALA A 548 17.31 -9.70 -6.05
C ALA A 548 18.13 -10.45 -4.99
N ALA A 549 17.59 -10.64 -3.79
CA ALA A 549 18.26 -11.44 -2.76
C ALA A 549 18.52 -12.89 -3.24
N LEU A 550 17.54 -13.50 -3.90
CA LEU A 550 17.64 -14.85 -4.48
C LEU A 550 18.80 -14.98 -5.46
N THR A 551 19.00 -13.97 -6.32
CA THR A 551 20.03 -14.03 -7.38
C THR A 551 21.39 -13.54 -6.89
N GLN A 552 21.46 -12.55 -6.01
CA GLN A 552 22.70 -12.00 -5.47
C GLN A 552 23.27 -12.85 -4.33
N ARG A 553 22.42 -13.45 -3.49
CA ARG A 553 22.79 -14.23 -2.31
C ARG A 553 21.99 -15.54 -2.23
N PRO A 554 22.22 -16.50 -3.16
CA PRO A 554 21.51 -17.78 -3.14
C PRO A 554 21.76 -18.62 -1.88
N ASP A 555 22.77 -18.26 -1.09
CA ASP A 555 23.09 -18.85 0.21
C ASP A 555 22.31 -18.23 1.40
N LEU A 556 21.54 -17.17 1.17
CA LEU A 556 20.98 -16.32 2.23
C LEU A 556 19.98 -17.06 3.11
N CYS A 557 19.13 -17.93 2.53
CA CYS A 557 18.01 -18.59 3.20
C CYS A 557 17.69 -19.96 2.60
N ALA A 558 16.77 -20.68 3.24
CA ALA A 558 16.31 -21.99 2.76
C ALA A 558 15.14 -21.87 1.76
N ALA A 559 14.28 -20.85 1.90
CA ALA A 559 13.06 -20.70 1.12
C ALA A 559 12.74 -19.24 0.80
N VAL A 560 12.14 -19.00 -0.37
CA VAL A 560 11.72 -17.68 -0.88
C VAL A 560 10.27 -17.76 -1.31
N SER A 561 9.42 -16.86 -0.78
CA SER A 561 8.11 -16.54 -1.33
C SER A 561 8.20 -15.21 -2.07
N CYS A 562 7.85 -15.21 -3.34
CA CYS A 562 8.01 -14.09 -4.25
C CYS A 562 6.67 -13.80 -4.92
N GLY A 563 5.91 -12.86 -4.37
CA GLY A 563 4.55 -12.58 -4.74
C GLY A 563 4.37 -11.38 -5.65
N VAL A 564 3.54 -11.51 -6.69
CA VAL A 564 3.22 -10.45 -7.67
C VAL A 564 4.42 -9.56 -8.01
N PRO A 565 5.58 -10.16 -8.36
CA PRO A 565 6.89 -9.51 -8.32
C PRO A 565 7.25 -8.79 -9.61
N LEU A 566 8.12 -7.77 -9.52
CA LEU A 566 8.86 -7.22 -10.65
C LEU A 566 10.22 -7.92 -10.75
N LEU A 567 10.50 -8.66 -11.81
CA LEU A 567 11.74 -9.46 -11.93
C LEU A 567 12.52 -9.20 -13.22
N ASP A 568 11.83 -8.82 -14.30
CA ASP A 568 12.45 -8.31 -15.52
C ASP A 568 12.43 -6.77 -15.50
N MET A 569 13.49 -6.19 -14.97
CA MET A 569 13.59 -4.75 -14.79
C MET A 569 13.99 -4.01 -16.06
N ILE A 570 14.27 -4.71 -17.14
CA ILE A 570 14.59 -4.09 -18.43
C ILE A 570 13.31 -3.79 -19.24
N ARG A 571 12.29 -4.63 -19.07
CA ARG A 571 11.06 -4.48 -19.86
C ARG A 571 9.86 -3.99 -19.06
N PHE A 572 9.98 -3.81 -17.74
CA PHE A 572 8.85 -3.44 -16.88
C PHE A 572 8.04 -2.22 -17.36
N PRO A 573 8.64 -1.13 -17.92
CA PRO A 573 7.86 0.06 -18.27
C PRO A 573 6.91 -0.15 -19.46
N GLN A 574 7.02 -1.29 -20.15
CA GLN A 574 6.21 -1.59 -21.34
C GLN A 574 4.85 -2.21 -21.00
N PHE A 575 4.59 -2.53 -19.73
CA PHE A 575 3.42 -3.30 -19.31
C PHE A 575 2.59 -2.56 -18.27
N LEU A 576 1.27 -2.55 -18.47
CA LEU A 576 0.28 -1.98 -17.55
C LEU A 576 0.65 -0.55 -17.11
N ILE A 577 0.56 -0.26 -15.82
CA ILE A 577 0.87 1.07 -15.26
C ILE A 577 2.35 1.23 -14.85
N ALA A 578 3.21 0.28 -15.20
CA ALA A 578 4.57 0.22 -14.65
C ALA A 578 5.49 1.37 -15.12
N ARG A 579 5.12 2.09 -16.20
CA ARG A 579 5.82 3.31 -16.58
C ARG A 579 5.81 4.38 -15.46
N LEU A 580 4.79 4.38 -14.60
CA LEU A 580 4.75 5.26 -13.41
C LEU A 580 5.93 5.04 -12.44
N TRP A 581 6.58 3.88 -12.50
CA TRP A 581 7.64 3.48 -11.56
C TRP A 581 9.05 3.80 -12.05
N THR A 582 9.19 4.44 -13.21
CA THR A 582 10.51 4.89 -13.68
C THR A 582 11.16 5.91 -12.74
N ASP A 583 10.35 6.69 -12.02
CA ASP A 583 10.85 7.60 -10.97
C ASP A 583 11.50 6.84 -9.79
N GLU A 584 11.01 5.66 -9.45
CA GLU A 584 11.54 4.84 -8.36
C GLU A 584 12.77 4.03 -8.81
N TYR A 585 12.73 3.43 -10.01
CA TYR A 585 13.74 2.46 -10.45
C TYR A 585 14.73 3.02 -11.46
N GLY A 586 14.33 3.99 -12.26
CA GLY A 586 15.01 4.45 -13.47
C GLY A 586 14.31 3.95 -14.74
N ASP A 587 14.53 4.68 -15.85
CA ASP A 587 14.00 4.36 -17.18
C ASP A 587 15.05 3.59 -17.99
N PRO A 588 14.80 2.32 -18.35
CA PRO A 588 15.73 1.52 -19.17
C PRO A 588 16.03 2.10 -20.58
N ASP A 589 15.20 3.03 -21.06
CA ASP A 589 15.44 3.71 -22.32
C ASP A 589 16.52 4.81 -22.21
N ILE A 590 16.90 5.19 -20.99
CA ILE A 590 17.98 6.15 -20.70
C ILE A 590 19.25 5.37 -20.34
N ALA A 591 20.37 5.64 -21.04
CA ALA A 591 21.59 4.82 -20.95
C ALA A 591 22.16 4.67 -19.53
N ASP A 592 22.23 5.77 -18.77
CA ASP A 592 22.74 5.76 -17.40
C ASP A 592 21.80 5.00 -16.46
N GLU A 593 20.49 5.18 -16.63
CA GLU A 593 19.45 4.54 -15.81
C GLU A 593 19.29 3.05 -16.15
N PHE A 594 19.46 2.68 -17.44
CA PHE A 594 19.57 1.28 -17.83
C PHE A 594 20.69 0.57 -17.06
N ALA A 595 21.84 1.23 -16.87
CA ALA A 595 22.95 0.63 -16.14
C ALA A 595 22.55 0.32 -14.67
N TRP A 596 21.74 1.19 -14.03
CA TRP A 596 21.26 0.95 -12.67
C TRP A 596 20.33 -0.27 -12.61
N VAL A 597 19.26 -0.27 -13.43
CA VAL A 597 18.24 -1.34 -13.38
C VAL A 597 18.79 -2.68 -13.88
N HIS A 598 19.69 -2.68 -14.88
CA HIS A 598 20.31 -3.90 -15.36
C HIS A 598 21.20 -4.53 -14.29
N ALA A 599 21.91 -3.73 -13.47
CA ALA A 599 22.83 -4.23 -12.46
C ALA A 599 22.17 -5.15 -11.41
N TYR A 600 20.88 -4.97 -11.13
CA TYR A 600 20.16 -5.77 -10.13
C TYR A 600 18.98 -6.57 -10.69
N SER A 601 18.63 -6.45 -11.98
CA SER A 601 17.47 -7.13 -12.58
C SER A 601 17.48 -8.63 -12.33
N PRO A 602 16.60 -9.20 -11.49
CA PRO A 602 16.73 -10.60 -11.05
C PRO A 602 16.69 -11.60 -12.21
N TYR A 603 15.82 -11.40 -13.18
CA TYR A 603 15.69 -12.29 -14.34
C TYR A 603 16.98 -12.40 -15.14
N HIS A 604 17.75 -11.30 -15.25
CA HIS A 604 18.99 -11.24 -16.03
C HIS A 604 20.25 -11.71 -15.27
N HIS A 605 20.09 -12.00 -13.96
CA HIS A 605 21.20 -12.42 -13.10
C HIS A 605 21.07 -13.87 -12.60
N VAL A 606 20.16 -14.64 -13.17
CA VAL A 606 20.09 -16.09 -12.92
C VAL A 606 21.29 -16.77 -13.58
N VAL A 607 22.07 -17.52 -12.80
CA VAL A 607 23.26 -18.25 -13.25
C VAL A 607 23.00 -19.73 -13.25
N GLU A 608 23.23 -20.38 -14.41
CA GLU A 608 23.04 -21.82 -14.60
C GLU A 608 23.93 -22.63 -13.63
N GLY A 609 23.35 -23.67 -13.06
CA GLY A 609 24.02 -24.59 -12.13
C GLY A 609 24.13 -24.08 -10.68
N THR A 610 23.69 -22.85 -10.41
CA THR A 610 23.65 -22.32 -9.04
C THR A 610 22.60 -23.05 -8.19
N ALA A 611 22.98 -23.38 -6.95
CA ALA A 611 22.07 -24.01 -5.99
C ALA A 611 21.17 -22.96 -5.34
N TYR A 612 20.10 -22.57 -6.04
CA TYR A 612 19.11 -21.62 -5.52
C TYR A 612 18.30 -22.22 -4.37
N PRO A 613 17.83 -21.40 -3.40
CA PRO A 613 16.87 -21.83 -2.38
C PRO A 613 15.56 -22.29 -3.03
N ALA A 614 14.76 -23.05 -2.28
CA ALA A 614 13.41 -23.38 -2.71
C ALA A 614 12.63 -22.09 -2.94
N THR A 615 11.92 -21.97 -4.07
CA THR A 615 11.27 -20.72 -4.48
C THR A 615 9.82 -20.95 -4.85
N PHE A 616 8.92 -20.18 -4.26
CA PHE A 616 7.51 -20.14 -4.64
C PHE A 616 7.16 -18.77 -5.19
N LEU A 617 6.97 -18.71 -6.52
CA LEU A 617 6.45 -17.53 -7.21
C LEU A 617 4.93 -17.64 -7.30
N TRP A 618 4.24 -16.55 -6.99
CA TRP A 618 2.80 -16.50 -7.13
C TRP A 618 2.34 -15.14 -7.65
N THR A 619 1.30 -15.16 -8.48
CA THR A 619 0.76 -13.97 -9.15
C THR A 619 -0.73 -14.15 -9.44
N ALA A 620 -1.39 -13.13 -10.02
CA ALA A 620 -2.80 -13.15 -10.32
C ALA A 620 -3.07 -12.76 -11.78
N GLU A 621 -4.03 -13.42 -12.43
CA GLU A 621 -4.39 -13.20 -13.84
C GLU A 621 -4.88 -11.76 -14.07
N GLY A 622 -5.70 -11.22 -13.16
CA GLY A 622 -6.28 -9.88 -13.25
C GLY A 622 -5.44 -8.80 -12.58
N ASP A 623 -4.14 -9.01 -12.37
CA ASP A 623 -3.26 -7.99 -11.83
C ASP A 623 -3.09 -6.84 -12.83
N THR A 624 -3.61 -5.67 -12.49
CA THR A 624 -3.55 -4.45 -13.32
C THR A 624 -2.39 -3.52 -12.94
N ARG A 625 -1.57 -3.92 -11.98
CA ARG A 625 -0.37 -3.18 -11.57
C ARG A 625 0.89 -3.83 -12.12
N VAL A 626 1.17 -5.06 -11.70
CA VAL A 626 2.36 -5.83 -12.08
C VAL A 626 1.96 -7.00 -12.97
N ASP A 627 2.40 -6.97 -14.23
CA ASP A 627 2.07 -8.03 -15.16
C ASP A 627 2.59 -9.40 -14.69
N PRO A 628 1.77 -10.45 -14.75
CA PRO A 628 2.17 -11.82 -14.40
C PRO A 628 3.38 -12.38 -15.18
N LEU A 629 3.74 -11.74 -16.29
CA LEU A 629 4.91 -12.12 -17.09
C LEU A 629 6.20 -12.25 -16.26
N HIS A 630 6.39 -11.36 -15.29
CA HIS A 630 7.59 -11.37 -14.45
C HIS A 630 7.74 -12.69 -13.68
N ALA A 631 6.65 -13.16 -13.07
CA ALA A 631 6.65 -14.43 -12.36
C ALA A 631 6.78 -15.62 -13.33
N ARG A 632 6.10 -15.58 -14.50
CA ARG A 632 6.16 -16.63 -15.52
C ARG A 632 7.57 -16.81 -16.06
N LYS A 633 8.19 -15.73 -16.51
CA LYS A 633 9.56 -15.73 -17.08
C LYS A 633 10.59 -16.21 -16.05
N MET A 634 10.51 -15.70 -14.83
CA MET A 634 11.45 -16.08 -13.75
C MET A 634 11.30 -17.55 -13.34
N ALA A 635 10.07 -18.05 -13.22
CA ALA A 635 9.83 -19.46 -12.92
C ALA A 635 10.43 -20.38 -13.97
N ALA A 636 10.20 -20.08 -15.26
CA ALA A 636 10.76 -20.84 -16.36
C ALA A 636 12.29 -20.89 -16.32
N LEU A 637 12.92 -19.73 -16.10
CA LEU A 637 14.37 -19.60 -16.07
C LEU A 637 15.00 -20.32 -14.85
N LEU A 638 14.42 -20.15 -13.66
CA LEU A 638 14.91 -20.83 -12.45
C LEU A 638 14.72 -22.33 -12.52
N GLN A 639 13.62 -22.84 -13.08
CA GLN A 639 13.38 -24.27 -13.25
C GLN A 639 14.40 -24.94 -14.19
N GLU A 640 14.91 -24.20 -15.19
CA GLU A 640 15.96 -24.70 -16.08
C GLU A 640 17.35 -24.56 -15.45
N ALA A 641 17.66 -23.40 -14.83
CA ALA A 641 19.01 -23.04 -14.44
C ALA A 641 19.42 -23.59 -13.07
N SER A 642 18.47 -23.89 -12.16
CA SER A 642 18.79 -24.25 -10.78
C SER A 642 19.49 -25.61 -10.68
N GLY A 643 20.69 -25.60 -10.09
CA GLY A 643 21.45 -26.83 -9.76
C GLY A 643 20.86 -27.62 -8.59
N SER A 644 19.87 -27.08 -7.86
CA SER A 644 19.24 -27.69 -6.68
C SER A 644 17.79 -28.10 -6.90
N ILE A 645 17.26 -28.06 -8.13
CA ILE A 645 15.84 -28.26 -8.46
C ILE A 645 15.24 -29.58 -7.95
N GLY A 646 16.05 -30.61 -7.76
CA GLY A 646 15.61 -31.91 -7.24
C GLY A 646 15.21 -31.87 -5.76
N ASP A 647 15.89 -31.08 -4.96
CA ASP A 647 15.74 -30.96 -3.51
C ASP A 647 15.04 -29.67 -3.09
N ARG A 648 15.25 -28.60 -3.87
CA ARG A 648 14.70 -27.26 -3.64
C ARG A 648 13.82 -26.86 -4.82
N PRO A 649 12.50 -27.07 -4.73
CA PRO A 649 11.60 -26.86 -5.85
C PRO A 649 11.45 -25.38 -6.20
N VAL A 650 11.22 -25.12 -7.49
CA VAL A 650 10.73 -23.84 -8.00
C VAL A 650 9.28 -24.04 -8.43
N LEU A 651 8.37 -23.39 -7.73
CA LEU A 651 6.93 -23.49 -7.94
C LEU A 651 6.40 -22.16 -8.48
N LEU A 652 5.39 -22.24 -9.35
CA LEU A 652 4.63 -21.08 -9.82
C LEU A 652 3.14 -21.36 -9.62
N HIS A 653 2.43 -20.39 -9.05
CA HIS A 653 0.97 -20.34 -9.01
C HIS A 653 0.46 -19.02 -9.56
N GLN A 654 -0.38 -19.08 -10.60
CA GLN A 654 -1.12 -17.92 -11.10
C GLN A 654 -2.60 -18.11 -10.78
N GLU A 655 -3.11 -17.28 -9.87
CA GLU A 655 -4.51 -17.32 -9.42
C GLU A 655 -5.43 -16.69 -10.48
N GLY A 656 -6.49 -17.41 -10.86
CA GLY A 656 -7.51 -16.90 -11.75
C GLY A 656 -8.50 -15.95 -11.06
N ARG A 657 -9.02 -14.94 -11.77
CA ARG A 657 -10.01 -13.98 -11.25
C ARG A 657 -9.58 -13.30 -9.95
N ALA A 658 -8.35 -12.88 -9.87
CA ALA A 658 -7.79 -12.14 -8.74
C ALA A 658 -6.89 -11.03 -9.28
N GLY A 659 -6.79 -9.89 -8.54
CA GLY A 659 -5.91 -8.77 -8.85
C GLY A 659 -4.69 -8.74 -7.94
N HIS A 660 -4.01 -7.59 -7.91
CA HIS A 660 -2.76 -7.35 -7.16
C HIS A 660 -2.89 -7.55 -5.63
N GLY A 661 -4.11 -7.49 -5.11
CA GLY A 661 -4.37 -7.71 -3.67
C GLY A 661 -5.51 -6.88 -3.11
N VAL A 662 -5.76 -5.69 -3.63
CA VAL A 662 -6.94 -4.88 -3.29
C VAL A 662 -8.19 -5.57 -3.84
N GLY A 663 -9.29 -5.57 -3.09
CA GLY A 663 -10.53 -6.21 -3.50
C GLY A 663 -10.53 -7.75 -3.55
N LYS A 664 -9.41 -8.41 -3.30
CA LYS A 664 -9.34 -9.88 -3.26
C LYS A 664 -10.14 -10.43 -2.07
N PRO A 665 -11.08 -11.37 -2.28
CA PRO A 665 -11.85 -12.01 -1.21
C PRO A 665 -10.98 -12.67 -0.14
N VAL A 666 -11.48 -12.69 1.11
CA VAL A 666 -10.76 -13.34 2.23
C VAL A 666 -10.47 -14.80 1.94
N SER A 667 -11.43 -15.53 1.38
CA SER A 667 -11.29 -16.94 1.00
C SER A 667 -10.08 -17.17 0.10
N LYS A 668 -9.93 -16.36 -0.96
CA LYS A 668 -8.77 -16.44 -1.87
C LYS A 668 -7.45 -16.01 -1.22
N LYS A 669 -7.48 -14.99 -0.34
CA LYS A 669 -6.30 -14.59 0.44
C LYS A 669 -5.85 -15.70 1.39
N ALA A 670 -6.81 -16.37 2.04
CA ALA A 670 -6.51 -17.48 2.93
C ALA A 670 -5.90 -18.69 2.20
N ASP A 671 -6.41 -19.03 1.02
CA ASP A 671 -5.84 -20.09 0.17
C ASP A 671 -4.40 -19.78 -0.22
N GLU A 672 -4.15 -18.55 -0.73
CA GLU A 672 -2.81 -18.09 -1.13
C GLU A 672 -1.82 -18.12 0.03
N GLN A 673 -2.22 -17.58 1.18
CA GLN A 673 -1.35 -17.52 2.34
C GLN A 673 -1.14 -18.92 2.98
N ALA A 674 -2.14 -19.81 2.91
CA ALA A 674 -1.98 -21.20 3.33
C ALA A 674 -0.94 -21.95 2.47
N ASP A 675 -0.92 -21.66 1.17
CA ASP A 675 0.09 -22.21 0.27
C ASP A 675 1.50 -21.74 0.64
N VAL A 676 1.67 -20.43 0.92
CA VAL A 676 2.95 -19.85 1.35
C VAL A 676 3.39 -20.48 2.68
N MET A 677 2.49 -20.59 3.67
CA MET A 677 2.82 -21.16 4.97
C MET A 677 3.17 -22.65 4.86
N ALA A 678 2.40 -23.44 4.10
CA ALA A 678 2.68 -24.85 3.86
C ALA A 678 4.01 -25.06 3.08
N PHE A 679 4.33 -24.14 2.17
CA PHE A 679 5.63 -24.15 1.49
C PHE A 679 6.77 -23.87 2.47
N PHE A 680 6.65 -22.88 3.33
CA PHE A 680 7.67 -22.54 4.32
C PHE A 680 7.86 -23.65 5.36
N THR A 681 6.78 -24.19 5.93
CA THR A 681 6.90 -25.31 6.89
C THR A 681 7.60 -26.52 6.27
N TRP A 682 7.26 -26.82 5.01
CA TRP A 682 7.92 -27.90 4.28
C TRP A 682 9.41 -27.65 4.08
N GLN A 683 9.80 -26.46 3.59
CA GLN A 683 11.18 -26.17 3.23
C GLN A 683 12.09 -25.90 4.44
N LEU A 684 11.52 -25.38 5.52
CA LEU A 684 12.23 -25.17 6.79
C LEU A 684 12.25 -26.45 7.67
N GLY A 685 11.64 -27.58 7.23
CA GLY A 685 11.62 -28.82 7.95
C GLY A 685 10.89 -28.75 9.29
N ILE A 686 9.76 -28.01 9.34
CA ILE A 686 8.89 -27.92 10.49
C ILE A 686 7.80 -29.00 10.35
N SER A 687 7.61 -29.82 11.39
CA SER A 687 6.62 -30.90 11.43
C SER A 687 5.43 -30.53 12.30
#